data_cba250d707905fa1a600769d05653cc4
#
_entry.id   cba250d707905fa1a600769d05653cc4
#
_cell.length_a   1.000
_cell.length_b   1.000
_cell.length_c   1.000
_cell.angle_alpha   90.00
_cell.angle_beta   90.00
_cell.angle_gamma   90.00
#
_symmetry.space_group_name_H-M   'P 1'
#
loop_
_entity.id
_entity.type
_entity.pdbx_description
1 polymer ?
#
loop_
_entity_poly.entity_id
_entity_poly.type
_entity_poly.pdbx_seq_one_letter_code
_entity_poly.pdbx_strand_id
1 'polypeptide(L)'
;MPRTSGLLVGSLACGLALLFASTADAQTAVRPVAKGAPQRPAIAAAAKVPAKLQPVADFADGWRMAPAPAWVERIDAPLQAPAKQATGPGYRLLLSDVQTWLGAPGEQHQYARSRLVATDASALPEVSKAELSFNPAFQTLTLHEAAIWRDGTRLDRLHDARVELLRREERLEQSTLTGTRSLLVVLNDVRVGDAVDIAYTVHGANPIFKGRFADNLQVAFGSVADVVHVRIDHPAERVLRARGIRAEVKAETFARADGRRSLRMLWRDVPMVQPEDQVPPWFKVWPSVHVSEYASWDEVARWAGDLFADTEALGDELEARLVAWRERRLSPDQLIAEVVAMVQDDVRYFSASLGESSHRPKAPARTWADRLGDCKDKVALLNALLQRLGFDARPALVSLQRHRGLVDYLPAHDPFDHVITRLEHDGQTYWIDATMTQQGRTLASRGQPSFGPALVAGGSLVPVEPANQALDSLEFDQRWNLSDLTRAPRFTTIVRARGLVAEGWRNAVAAGGTQRLAENIAGTWARVWPGIQTLGTPQLRDDVEANRFEFEQHFELPGFGTYERGTLTLEAPALELLNALSSPREARREMPWLIDQPRQLRQRIAVVAPRRFQSRPPAPQEVADKHFHLASRMDVSDNVFTLTLSFTRKRDQVAPADLTAYRESVQAARRISGTTLRLPLLDADALQGMFTDIEQRMQQRHGSTSDALREIMVRQELESALATETLKLAGEASPLAPAVLHKRAIAHNLLSQFDATLADVAKALPLTPQPAELYVARGLALLSLGRADEAVDAMRQAREPGHTGFATKGLGNAQYYQGRYADAEASFREAAEQSAGEDREFALIWLYLSAERNGGRGRAALAPHVEQVDGGRWPGAVVHYLAGRTTQEQLLREARKDKQMERLNLSEAWFYVGQQLLLSGDVDGARRMFQRTVEIGALPYREHAFAQIELRRAER
;
A
#
# COMPACT_ATOMS: atom_id res chain seq x y z
N MET A 1 2.76 -30.36 -7.43
CA MET A 1 2.13 -29.04 -7.60
C MET A 1 2.35 -28.27 -6.32
N PRO A 2 3.17 -27.24 -6.25
CA PRO A 2 3.34 -26.46 -5.03
C PRO A 2 2.26 -25.37 -4.97
N ARG A 3 1.64 -25.27 -3.81
CA ARG A 3 0.71 -24.21 -3.45
C ARG A 3 1.47 -22.90 -3.31
N THR A 4 1.13 -21.93 -4.12
CA THR A 4 1.58 -20.56 -4.01
C THR A 4 0.86 -19.89 -2.83
N SER A 5 1.61 -19.62 -1.77
CA SER A 5 1.22 -18.70 -0.70
C SER A 5 1.21 -17.29 -1.28
N GLY A 6 0.03 -16.69 -1.44
CA GLY A 6 -0.11 -15.30 -1.83
C GLY A 6 0.39 -14.38 -0.72
N LEU A 7 1.55 -13.82 -0.88
CA LEU A 7 2.05 -12.70 -0.08
C LEU A 7 1.24 -11.45 -0.46
N LEU A 8 0.45 -10.96 0.49
CA LEU A 8 -0.15 -9.63 0.48
C LEU A 8 0.98 -8.58 0.55
N VAL A 9 1.42 -8.09 -0.59
CA VAL A 9 2.32 -6.92 -0.67
C VAL A 9 1.43 -5.67 -0.58
N GLY A 10 1.23 -5.21 0.65
CA GLY A 10 0.62 -3.92 0.93
C GLY A 10 1.59 -2.77 0.62
N SER A 11 1.13 -1.85 -0.16
CA SER A 11 1.72 -0.62 -0.68
C SER A 11 2.66 0.12 0.27
N LEU A 12 3.91 0.29 -0.13
CA LEU A 12 4.88 1.20 0.51
C LEU A 12 5.45 2.28 -0.42
N ALA A 13 5.09 2.26 -1.69
CA ALA A 13 5.26 3.42 -2.56
C ALA A 13 4.46 4.64 -2.04
N CYS A 14 3.38 4.41 -1.26
CA CYS A 14 2.58 5.48 -0.65
C CYS A 14 3.29 6.35 0.40
N GLY A 15 4.39 5.91 1.01
CA GLY A 15 5.05 6.71 2.05
C GLY A 15 5.90 7.87 1.52
N LEU A 16 6.37 7.81 0.29
CA LEU A 16 7.16 8.88 -0.33
C LEU A 16 6.39 9.68 -1.38
N ALA A 17 5.39 9.08 -2.03
CA ALA A 17 4.50 9.78 -2.97
C ALA A 17 3.45 10.68 -2.24
N LEU A 18 3.15 10.41 -0.96
CA LEU A 18 2.22 11.20 -0.14
C LEU A 18 2.70 12.62 0.22
N LEU A 19 3.91 13.01 -0.18
CA LEU A 19 4.35 14.41 -0.06
C LEU A 19 3.79 15.32 -1.17
N PHE A 20 3.11 14.77 -2.19
CA PHE A 20 2.57 15.54 -3.32
C PHE A 20 1.08 15.29 -3.62
N ALA A 21 0.41 14.37 -2.92
CA ALA A 21 -1.03 14.15 -3.10
C ALA A 21 -1.81 14.77 -1.94
N SER A 22 -2.59 15.78 -2.23
CA SER A 22 -3.57 16.36 -1.31
C SER A 22 -4.65 15.32 -0.97
N THR A 23 -4.74 15.05 0.30
CA THR A 23 -5.84 14.53 1.12
C THR A 23 -7.21 14.34 0.46
N ALA A 24 -7.66 13.10 0.45
CA ALA A 24 -9.05 12.75 0.62
C ALA A 24 -9.11 11.59 1.64
N ASP A 25 -9.85 11.86 2.73
CA ASP A 25 -10.43 10.98 3.72
C ASP A 25 -9.62 9.80 4.30
N ALA A 26 -9.22 9.94 5.58
CA ALA A 26 -9.04 8.82 6.48
C ALA A 26 -9.64 9.12 7.86
N GLN A 27 -10.80 8.58 8.13
CA GLN A 27 -11.31 8.38 9.48
C GLN A 27 -10.49 7.26 10.14
N THR A 28 -9.79 7.55 11.24
CA THR A 28 -9.29 6.54 12.17
C THR A 28 -9.34 6.99 13.60
N ALA A 29 -9.77 6.07 14.43
CA ALA A 29 -10.08 6.15 15.84
C ALA A 29 -8.93 6.65 16.72
N VAL A 30 -9.28 7.53 17.66
CA VAL A 30 -8.44 8.05 18.73
C VAL A 30 -8.30 7.01 19.85
N ARG A 31 -7.09 6.71 20.27
CA ARG A 31 -6.75 6.13 21.59
C ARG A 31 -5.95 7.16 22.40
N PRO A 32 -6.20 7.29 23.70
CA PRO A 32 -5.60 8.36 24.51
C PRO A 32 -4.18 8.01 24.96
N VAL A 33 -3.26 8.97 24.85
CA VAL A 33 -1.93 8.93 25.45
C VAL A 33 -1.80 10.07 26.47
N ALA A 34 -1.18 9.75 27.58
CA ALA A 34 -1.08 10.51 28.81
C ALA A 34 -0.18 11.76 28.73
N LYS A 35 -0.47 12.66 29.64
CA LYS A 35 0.05 13.98 29.93
C LYS A 35 1.58 14.15 29.97
N GLY A 36 2.03 15.23 29.30
CA GLY A 36 3.34 15.84 29.48
C GLY A 36 3.46 17.02 28.54
N ALA A 37 2.98 18.21 28.91
CA ALA A 37 3.01 19.38 28.09
C ALA A 37 4.27 20.23 28.33
N PRO A 38 4.99 20.68 27.26
CA PRO A 38 5.83 21.86 27.36
C PRO A 38 5.01 23.10 27.04
N GLN A 39 5.22 24.15 27.83
CA GLN A 39 4.55 25.45 27.73
C GLN A 39 4.77 26.10 26.36
N ARG A 40 3.65 26.47 25.72
CA ARG A 40 3.65 27.30 24.50
C ARG A 40 3.98 28.74 24.84
N PRO A 41 4.80 29.44 24.03
CA PRO A 41 4.91 30.90 24.15
C PRO A 41 3.60 31.56 23.73
N ALA A 42 3.21 32.60 24.44
CA ALA A 42 2.01 33.38 24.22
C ALA A 42 1.99 33.98 22.81
N ILE A 43 0.90 33.72 22.05
CA ILE A 43 0.65 34.36 20.76
C ILE A 43 0.35 35.83 21.03
N ALA A 44 1.19 36.73 20.50
CA ALA A 44 1.01 38.15 20.52
C ALA A 44 -0.32 38.56 19.86
N ALA A 45 -0.96 39.58 20.42
CA ALA A 45 -2.28 40.04 20.07
C ALA A 45 -2.49 40.21 18.57
N ALA A 46 -3.69 39.80 18.12
CA ALA A 46 -4.17 39.91 16.76
C ALA A 46 -3.95 41.30 16.15
N ALA A 47 -3.32 41.32 14.98
CA ALA A 47 -3.25 42.50 14.13
C ALA A 47 -4.67 43.01 13.82
N LYS A 48 -4.88 44.33 13.92
CA LYS A 48 -6.12 44.99 13.58
C LYS A 48 -6.54 44.65 12.15
N VAL A 49 -7.71 44.05 12.01
CA VAL A 49 -8.42 43.80 10.75
C VAL A 49 -8.65 45.13 10.05
N PRO A 50 -8.37 45.30 8.74
CA PRO A 50 -8.75 46.51 7.98
C PRO A 50 -10.24 46.69 7.96
N ALA A 51 -10.69 47.93 7.75
CA ALA A 51 -12.00 48.48 7.91
C ALA A 51 -13.15 47.54 7.53
N LYS A 52 -14.10 47.42 8.46
CA LYS A 52 -15.37 46.70 8.38
C LYS A 52 -16.11 47.04 7.09
N LEU A 53 -16.34 46.05 6.23
CA LEU A 53 -17.55 46.05 5.41
C LEU A 53 -18.75 46.10 6.35
N GLN A 54 -19.66 47.09 6.14
CA GLN A 54 -20.81 47.25 7.00
C GLN A 54 -21.65 45.97 7.01
N PRO A 55 -22.04 45.46 8.17
CA PRO A 55 -22.93 44.29 8.24
C PRO A 55 -24.24 44.63 7.57
N VAL A 56 -24.78 43.74 6.73
CA VAL A 56 -26.18 43.83 6.28
C VAL A 56 -27.04 43.72 7.53
N ALA A 57 -27.79 44.77 7.87
CA ALA A 57 -28.36 44.99 9.18
C ALA A 57 -29.41 43.97 9.67
N ASP A 58 -29.81 42.99 8.82
CA ASP A 58 -30.90 42.04 9.11
C ASP A 58 -30.46 40.61 9.41
N PHE A 59 -29.14 40.29 9.44
CA PHE A 59 -28.62 38.95 9.64
C PHE A 59 -27.73 38.92 10.91
N ALA A 60 -28.32 38.49 12.02
CA ALA A 60 -27.53 38.12 13.19
C ALA A 60 -26.63 36.92 12.80
N ASP A 61 -25.33 36.95 13.06
CA ASP A 61 -24.38 35.88 12.71
C ASP A 61 -24.25 35.51 11.22
N GLY A 62 -24.83 36.30 10.29
CA GLY A 62 -24.74 36.11 8.84
C GLY A 62 -25.76 35.14 8.24
N TRP A 63 -26.76 34.67 9.01
CA TRP A 63 -27.83 33.81 8.51
C TRP A 63 -29.19 34.12 9.13
N ARG A 64 -30.29 33.70 8.47
CA ARG A 64 -31.67 33.82 8.95
C ARG A 64 -32.56 32.71 8.39
N MET A 65 -33.81 32.61 8.90
CA MET A 65 -34.89 31.83 8.32
C MET A 65 -35.90 32.75 7.67
N ALA A 66 -36.33 32.45 6.43
CA ALA A 66 -37.40 33.17 5.72
C ALA A 66 -37.94 32.31 4.56
N PRO A 67 -39.15 32.57 4.02
CA PRO A 67 -39.64 31.91 2.82
C PRO A 67 -38.69 32.05 1.62
N ALA A 68 -38.79 31.10 0.68
CA ALA A 68 -38.02 31.15 -0.57
C ALA A 68 -38.40 32.41 -1.37
N PRO A 69 -37.44 33.05 -2.07
CA PRO A 69 -37.69 34.23 -2.90
C PRO A 69 -38.68 33.92 -4.04
N ALA A 70 -39.49 34.92 -4.45
CA ALA A 70 -40.50 34.78 -5.49
C ALA A 70 -39.96 34.43 -6.90
N TRP A 71 -38.66 34.65 -7.13
CA TRP A 71 -38.00 34.28 -8.40
C TRP A 71 -37.69 32.78 -8.49
N VAL A 72 -37.71 32.05 -7.37
CA VAL A 72 -37.45 30.59 -7.31
C VAL A 72 -38.63 29.84 -7.91
N GLU A 73 -38.37 28.99 -8.87
CA GLU A 73 -39.32 28.04 -9.42
C GLU A 73 -39.27 26.73 -8.62
N ARG A 74 -40.44 26.27 -8.13
CA ARG A 74 -40.48 24.99 -7.42
C ARG A 74 -40.45 23.82 -8.43
N ILE A 75 -39.45 23.01 -8.36
CA ILE A 75 -39.29 21.84 -9.22
C ILE A 75 -39.92 20.61 -8.53
N ASP A 76 -40.78 19.90 -9.31
CA ASP A 76 -41.37 18.66 -8.86
C ASP A 76 -40.37 17.50 -8.95
N ALA A 77 -40.30 16.70 -7.90
CA ALA A 77 -39.45 15.54 -7.80
C ALA A 77 -40.18 14.42 -7.04
N PRO A 78 -39.82 13.16 -7.26
CA PRO A 78 -40.35 12.02 -6.52
C PRO A 78 -40.26 12.22 -5.00
N LEU A 79 -41.20 11.59 -4.26
CA LEU A 79 -41.16 11.58 -2.80
C LEU A 79 -40.64 10.28 -2.21
N GLN A 80 -40.51 9.25 -3.04
CA GLN A 80 -40.06 7.92 -2.66
C GLN A 80 -39.06 7.35 -3.68
N ALA A 81 -38.14 6.52 -3.20
CA ALA A 81 -37.28 5.77 -4.09
C ALA A 81 -38.07 4.66 -4.83
N PRO A 82 -37.76 4.33 -6.09
CA PRO A 82 -38.30 3.18 -6.77
C PRO A 82 -38.00 1.87 -5.98
N ALA A 83 -38.95 0.93 -5.96
CA ALA A 83 -38.88 -0.31 -5.18
C ALA A 83 -37.71 -1.27 -5.57
N LYS A 84 -37.04 -1.03 -6.69
CA LYS A 84 -35.91 -1.86 -7.18
C LYS A 84 -34.64 -1.04 -7.33
N GLN A 85 -33.89 -0.90 -6.23
CA GLN A 85 -32.48 -0.52 -6.34
C GLN A 85 -31.68 -1.12 -5.19
N ALA A 86 -30.91 -2.15 -5.52
CA ALA A 86 -30.14 -2.95 -4.56
C ALA A 86 -28.63 -2.57 -4.46
N THR A 87 -28.17 -1.53 -5.12
CA THR A 87 -26.74 -1.17 -5.13
C THR A 87 -26.56 0.34 -4.98
N GLY A 88 -25.88 0.77 -3.92
CA GLY A 88 -25.57 2.17 -3.67
C GLY A 88 -25.21 2.46 -2.19
N PRO A 89 -24.97 3.73 -1.83
CA PRO A 89 -24.51 4.12 -0.50
C PRO A 89 -25.62 4.10 0.59
N GLY A 90 -26.71 3.39 0.37
CA GLY A 90 -27.84 3.31 1.31
C GLY A 90 -28.75 4.56 1.29
N TYR A 91 -28.56 5.48 0.35
CA TYR A 91 -29.45 6.60 0.09
C TYR A 91 -29.60 6.89 -1.40
N ARG A 92 -30.62 7.67 -1.76
CA ARG A 92 -30.88 8.14 -3.12
C ARG A 92 -31.15 9.65 -3.11
N LEU A 93 -30.60 10.35 -4.10
CA LEU A 93 -30.86 11.77 -4.34
C LEU A 93 -32.06 11.91 -5.27
N LEU A 94 -33.22 12.29 -4.72
CA LEU A 94 -34.44 12.45 -5.51
C LEU A 94 -34.46 13.79 -6.27
N LEU A 95 -33.79 14.81 -5.72
CA LEU A 95 -33.69 16.15 -6.31
C LEU A 95 -32.37 16.82 -5.92
N SER A 96 -31.68 17.37 -6.93
CA SER A 96 -30.68 18.42 -6.79
C SER A 96 -31.15 19.62 -7.64
N ASP A 97 -31.52 20.72 -6.99
CA ASP A 97 -32.02 21.90 -7.67
C ASP A 97 -31.16 23.10 -7.29
N VAL A 98 -30.49 23.70 -8.27
CA VAL A 98 -29.68 24.92 -8.09
C VAL A 98 -30.19 25.99 -9.03
N GLN A 99 -30.64 27.11 -8.43
CA GLN A 99 -31.16 28.26 -9.19
C GLN A 99 -30.35 29.49 -8.80
N THR A 100 -29.75 30.16 -9.77
CA THR A 100 -28.95 31.36 -9.57
C THR A 100 -29.68 32.55 -10.19
N TRP A 101 -29.81 33.60 -9.41
CA TRP A 101 -30.32 34.89 -9.89
C TRP A 101 -29.18 35.91 -9.90
N LEU A 102 -28.91 36.49 -11.06
CA LEU A 102 -27.87 37.50 -11.27
C LEU A 102 -28.51 38.84 -11.51
N GLY A 103 -28.26 39.83 -10.65
CA GLY A 103 -28.69 41.19 -10.80
C GLY A 103 -27.65 42.13 -11.44
N ALA A 104 -27.53 43.34 -10.88
CA ALA A 104 -26.44 44.26 -11.21
C ALA A 104 -25.08 43.60 -10.90
N PRO A 105 -23.97 44.12 -11.47
CA PRO A 105 -22.63 43.57 -11.18
C PRO A 105 -22.36 43.45 -9.66
N GLY A 106 -22.11 42.24 -9.19
CA GLY A 106 -21.91 41.91 -7.78
C GLY A 106 -23.18 41.44 -7.02
N GLU A 107 -24.36 41.61 -7.61
CA GLU A 107 -25.60 41.12 -7.04
C GLU A 107 -25.89 39.69 -7.54
N GLN A 108 -25.77 38.73 -6.64
CA GLN A 108 -25.91 37.29 -6.91
C GLN A 108 -26.68 36.64 -5.76
N HIS A 109 -27.64 35.79 -6.12
CA HIS A 109 -28.35 34.93 -5.18
C HIS A 109 -28.39 33.53 -5.73
N GLN A 110 -27.92 32.56 -4.95
CA GLN A 110 -27.94 31.17 -5.34
C GLN A 110 -28.82 30.36 -4.40
N TYR A 111 -29.96 29.94 -4.91
CA TYR A 111 -30.87 29.03 -4.22
C TYR A 111 -30.40 27.59 -4.49
N ALA A 112 -30.40 26.79 -3.47
CA ALA A 112 -30.16 25.35 -3.56
C ALA A 112 -31.22 24.58 -2.78
N ARG A 113 -31.70 23.47 -3.38
CA ARG A 113 -32.61 22.52 -2.74
C ARG A 113 -32.18 21.10 -3.04
N SER A 114 -32.09 20.28 -2.00
CA SER A 114 -31.82 18.85 -2.14
C SER A 114 -32.95 18.05 -1.48
N ARG A 115 -33.30 16.90 -2.11
CA ARG A 115 -34.17 15.90 -1.53
C ARG A 115 -33.48 14.56 -1.53
N LEU A 116 -33.22 14.04 -0.33
CA LEU A 116 -32.55 12.76 -0.10
C LEU A 116 -33.50 11.78 0.58
N VAL A 117 -33.44 10.50 0.21
CA VAL A 117 -34.17 9.44 0.89
C VAL A 117 -33.19 8.37 1.40
N ALA A 118 -33.28 7.99 2.66
CA ALA A 118 -32.54 6.86 3.22
C ALA A 118 -33.20 5.55 2.76
N THR A 119 -32.46 4.69 2.08
CA THR A 119 -32.93 3.36 1.63
C THR A 119 -32.54 2.25 2.59
N ASP A 120 -31.58 2.52 3.48
CA ASP A 120 -31.26 1.65 4.62
C ASP A 120 -30.80 2.47 5.86
N ALA A 121 -30.68 1.79 7.01
CA ALA A 121 -30.37 2.43 8.28
C ALA A 121 -28.96 3.01 8.36
N SER A 122 -28.01 2.52 7.58
CA SER A 122 -26.61 3.02 7.57
C SER A 122 -26.50 4.44 7.03
N ALA A 123 -27.45 4.87 6.19
CA ALA A 123 -27.47 6.19 5.58
C ALA A 123 -28.23 7.24 6.40
N LEU A 124 -28.91 6.87 7.48
CA LEU A 124 -29.65 7.81 8.32
C LEU A 124 -28.79 8.99 8.83
N PRO A 125 -27.53 8.79 9.29
CA PRO A 125 -26.69 9.88 9.73
C PRO A 125 -26.35 10.88 8.60
N GLU A 126 -26.35 10.44 7.35
CA GLU A 126 -26.09 11.30 6.20
C GLU A 126 -27.33 12.05 5.76
N VAL A 127 -28.47 11.35 5.66
CA VAL A 127 -29.75 11.95 5.21
C VAL A 127 -30.35 12.90 6.25
N SER A 128 -30.09 12.68 7.55
CA SER A 128 -30.65 13.50 8.63
C SER A 128 -29.94 14.83 8.87
N LYS A 129 -28.82 15.12 8.18
CA LYS A 129 -28.02 16.33 8.37
C LYS A 129 -27.77 17.05 7.05
N ALA A 130 -27.62 18.36 7.10
CA ALA A 130 -27.11 19.17 6.00
C ALA A 130 -26.12 20.21 6.53
N GLU A 131 -25.01 20.39 5.81
CA GLU A 131 -24.00 21.41 6.10
C GLU A 131 -24.01 22.46 4.99
N LEU A 132 -24.38 23.69 5.35
CA LEU A 132 -24.60 24.78 4.42
C LEU A 132 -23.51 25.82 4.62
N SER A 133 -22.61 26.00 3.64
CA SER A 133 -21.46 26.86 3.77
C SER A 133 -21.66 28.24 3.12
N PHE A 134 -21.12 29.29 3.75
CA PHE A 134 -21.06 30.66 3.22
C PHE A 134 -19.84 31.38 3.76
N ASN A 135 -19.38 32.41 3.03
CA ASN A 135 -18.29 33.26 3.51
C ASN A 135 -18.82 34.59 4.02
N PRO A 136 -18.81 34.84 5.35
CA PRO A 136 -19.45 36.04 5.96
C PRO A 136 -18.77 37.34 5.57
N ALA A 137 -17.58 37.32 4.92
CA ALA A 137 -16.93 38.55 4.43
C ALA A 137 -17.71 39.20 3.27
N PHE A 138 -18.49 38.41 2.51
CA PHE A 138 -19.25 38.92 1.35
C PHE A 138 -20.56 38.13 1.10
N GLN A 139 -20.90 37.14 1.95
CA GLN A 139 -22.11 36.33 1.79
C GLN A 139 -22.92 36.30 3.08
N THR A 140 -24.25 36.12 2.89
CA THR A 140 -25.19 35.74 3.93
C THR A 140 -26.03 34.55 3.48
N LEU A 141 -26.63 33.81 4.42
CA LEU A 141 -27.43 32.63 4.15
C LEU A 141 -28.86 32.77 4.66
N THR A 142 -29.85 32.39 3.85
CA THR A 142 -31.23 32.21 4.27
C THR A 142 -31.65 30.76 4.15
N LEU A 143 -32.03 30.13 5.26
CA LEU A 143 -32.64 28.80 5.30
C LEU A 143 -34.15 28.92 5.07
N HIS A 144 -34.68 28.20 4.06
CA HIS A 144 -36.06 28.29 3.63
C HIS A 144 -36.89 27.10 4.04
N GLU A 145 -36.33 25.89 3.96
CA GLU A 145 -37.04 24.63 4.18
C GLU A 145 -36.13 23.63 4.86
N ALA A 146 -36.64 22.96 5.87
CA ALA A 146 -36.15 21.76 6.47
C ALA A 146 -37.36 20.86 6.77
N ALA A 147 -37.63 19.84 5.98
CA ALA A 147 -38.83 19.04 6.05
C ALA A 147 -38.56 17.55 5.84
N ILE A 148 -39.41 16.71 6.46
CA ILE A 148 -39.42 15.25 6.25
C ILE A 148 -40.71 14.90 5.53
N TRP A 149 -40.61 14.12 4.45
CA TRP A 149 -41.75 13.53 3.78
C TRP A 149 -41.85 12.06 4.21
N ARG A 150 -42.93 11.71 4.91
CA ARG A 150 -43.24 10.37 5.41
C ARG A 150 -44.61 9.95 4.89
N ASP A 151 -44.66 8.83 4.16
CA ASP A 151 -45.90 8.30 3.56
C ASP A 151 -46.70 9.35 2.76
N GLY A 152 -45.98 10.19 1.99
CA GLY A 152 -46.56 11.29 1.20
C GLY A 152 -46.96 12.52 2.02
N THR A 153 -46.85 12.50 3.34
CA THR A 153 -47.18 13.63 4.22
C THR A 153 -45.93 14.47 4.53
N ARG A 154 -46.02 15.78 4.35
CA ARG A 154 -44.97 16.73 4.69
C ARG A 154 -44.98 17.10 6.17
N LEU A 155 -43.89 16.80 6.85
CA LEU A 155 -43.63 17.18 8.24
C LEU A 155 -42.66 18.37 8.22
N ASP A 156 -43.13 19.58 8.52
CA ASP A 156 -42.27 20.75 8.63
C ASP A 156 -41.38 20.62 9.86
N ARG A 157 -40.07 20.80 9.68
CA ARG A 157 -39.07 20.73 10.73
C ARG A 157 -38.21 21.98 10.82
N LEU A 158 -38.54 23.04 10.08
CA LEU A 158 -37.72 24.24 9.98
C LEU A 158 -37.41 24.87 11.34
N HIS A 159 -38.41 24.91 12.22
CA HIS A 159 -38.26 25.48 13.55
C HIS A 159 -37.87 24.46 14.64
N ASP A 160 -38.01 23.16 14.36
CA ASP A 160 -37.67 22.05 15.27
C ASP A 160 -36.29 21.44 14.98
N ALA A 161 -35.69 21.81 13.86
CA ALA A 161 -34.35 21.35 13.51
C ALA A 161 -33.32 21.96 14.47
N ARG A 162 -32.31 21.14 14.83
CA ARG A 162 -31.14 21.65 15.53
C ARG A 162 -30.26 22.35 14.50
N VAL A 163 -30.09 23.66 14.67
CA VAL A 163 -29.26 24.47 13.78
C VAL A 163 -28.09 25.05 14.56
N GLU A 164 -26.87 24.76 14.10
CA GLU A 164 -25.63 25.24 14.73
C GLU A 164 -24.73 25.91 13.70
N LEU A 165 -24.21 27.09 14.05
CA LEU A 165 -23.25 27.82 13.25
C LEU A 165 -21.84 27.43 13.69
N LEU A 166 -21.11 26.70 12.80
CA LEU A 166 -19.78 26.22 13.05
C LEU A 166 -18.72 27.10 12.36
N ARG A 167 -17.62 27.36 13.07
CA ARG A 167 -16.39 27.86 12.48
C ARG A 167 -15.50 26.65 12.22
N ARG A 168 -15.54 26.11 11.03
CA ARG A 168 -14.75 24.94 10.65
C ARG A 168 -13.70 25.34 9.62
N GLU A 169 -12.47 25.49 10.06
CA GLU A 169 -11.32 25.72 9.18
C GLU A 169 -10.76 24.36 8.73
N GLU A 170 -11.37 23.79 7.69
CA GLU A 170 -11.02 22.45 7.17
C GLU A 170 -9.59 22.32 6.67
N ARG A 171 -8.94 23.44 6.33
CA ARG A 171 -7.59 23.48 5.77
C ARG A 171 -6.54 24.04 6.73
N LEU A 172 -6.82 24.09 8.03
CA LEU A 172 -5.87 24.61 9.02
C LEU A 172 -4.57 23.78 9.09
N GLU A 173 -4.67 22.46 8.94
CA GLU A 173 -3.51 21.57 8.86
C GLU A 173 -2.63 21.86 7.63
N GLN A 174 -3.21 22.45 6.59
CA GLN A 174 -2.53 22.94 5.38
C GLN A 174 -2.12 24.42 5.51
N SER A 175 -2.11 24.97 6.72
CA SER A 175 -1.80 26.38 6.99
C SER A 175 -2.70 27.37 6.23
N THR A 176 -3.98 27.02 5.99
CA THR A 176 -4.94 27.87 5.26
C THR A 176 -6.16 28.19 6.12
N LEU A 177 -6.45 29.48 6.28
CA LEU A 177 -7.69 30.00 6.87
C LEU A 177 -8.58 30.54 5.76
N THR A 178 -9.81 30.03 5.63
CA THR A 178 -10.76 30.45 4.58
C THR A 178 -11.80 31.46 5.08
N GLY A 179 -12.01 31.52 6.39
CA GLY A 179 -13.06 32.30 7.02
C GLY A 179 -14.49 31.81 6.73
N THR A 180 -14.62 30.67 6.07
CA THR A 180 -15.93 30.07 5.76
C THR A 180 -16.62 29.64 7.06
N ARG A 181 -17.93 29.84 7.11
CA ARG A 181 -18.79 29.31 8.16
C ARG A 181 -19.72 28.25 7.58
N SER A 182 -20.02 27.23 8.36
CA SER A 182 -20.96 26.18 8.02
C SER A 182 -22.15 26.21 8.97
N LEU A 183 -23.35 26.30 8.42
CA LEU A 183 -24.60 26.14 9.16
C LEU A 183 -24.98 24.66 9.12
N LEU A 184 -24.80 23.96 10.24
CA LEU A 184 -25.20 22.56 10.39
C LEU A 184 -26.67 22.48 10.76
N VAL A 185 -27.46 21.81 9.92
CA VAL A 185 -28.89 21.56 10.14
C VAL A 185 -29.07 20.08 10.39
N VAL A 186 -29.60 19.70 11.56
CA VAL A 186 -29.86 18.31 11.94
C VAL A 186 -31.34 18.09 12.20
N LEU A 187 -31.93 17.14 11.49
CA LEU A 187 -33.33 16.75 11.67
C LEU A 187 -33.44 15.52 12.56
N ASN A 188 -34.31 15.61 13.56
CA ASN A 188 -34.62 14.48 14.43
C ASN A 188 -35.70 13.57 13.80
N ASP A 189 -35.77 12.31 14.25
CA ASP A 189 -36.76 11.31 13.85
C ASP A 189 -36.85 11.05 12.34
N VAL A 190 -35.70 11.05 11.65
CA VAL A 190 -35.61 10.60 10.26
C VAL A 190 -35.53 9.07 10.25
N ARG A 191 -36.35 8.42 9.41
CA ARG A 191 -36.48 6.96 9.30
C ARG A 191 -36.13 6.48 7.90
N VAL A 192 -35.84 5.21 7.78
CA VAL A 192 -35.69 4.57 6.45
C VAL A 192 -36.99 4.74 5.66
N GLY A 193 -36.87 5.19 4.41
CA GLY A 193 -38.00 5.52 3.54
C GLY A 193 -38.47 6.98 3.62
N ASP A 194 -38.07 7.75 4.63
CA ASP A 194 -38.34 9.18 4.68
C ASP A 194 -37.49 9.94 3.65
N ALA A 195 -38.14 10.89 2.95
CA ALA A 195 -37.37 11.83 2.13
C ALA A 195 -37.17 13.15 2.88
N VAL A 196 -35.96 13.61 2.96
CA VAL A 196 -35.55 14.85 3.62
C VAL A 196 -35.34 15.95 2.59
N ASP A 197 -36.02 17.05 2.75
CA ASP A 197 -36.00 18.28 1.91
C ASP A 197 -35.29 19.40 2.66
N ILE A 198 -34.19 19.91 2.10
CA ILE A 198 -33.50 21.11 2.61
C ILE A 198 -33.39 22.12 1.48
N ALA A 199 -33.81 23.39 1.77
CA ALA A 199 -33.69 24.48 0.80
C ALA A 199 -33.15 25.75 1.46
N TYR A 200 -32.22 26.41 0.78
CA TYR A 200 -31.56 27.63 1.27
C TYR A 200 -31.15 28.54 0.11
N THR A 201 -30.83 29.81 0.43
CA THR A 201 -30.20 30.73 -0.52
C THR A 201 -28.96 31.35 0.10
N VAL A 202 -27.85 31.34 -0.67
CA VAL A 202 -26.68 32.15 -0.37
C VAL A 202 -26.76 33.43 -1.17
N HIS A 203 -26.65 34.57 -0.49
CA HIS A 203 -26.74 35.91 -1.06
C HIS A 203 -25.36 36.55 -1.09
N GLY A 204 -25.01 37.18 -2.19
CA GLY A 204 -23.74 37.90 -2.38
C GLY A 204 -22.71 37.14 -3.17
N ALA A 205 -21.75 37.85 -3.72
CA ALA A 205 -20.61 37.36 -4.48
C ALA A 205 -19.33 38.04 -4.02
N ASN A 206 -18.20 37.38 -4.22
CA ASN A 206 -16.91 37.97 -3.88
C ASN A 206 -16.64 39.19 -4.79
N PRO A 207 -16.47 40.40 -4.23
CA PRO A 207 -16.27 41.63 -5.01
C PRO A 207 -15.02 41.63 -5.86
N ILE A 208 -14.04 40.79 -5.54
CA ILE A 208 -12.78 40.64 -6.28
C ILE A 208 -12.98 40.25 -7.76
N PHE A 209 -14.13 39.64 -8.10
CA PHE A 209 -14.47 39.24 -9.45
C PHE A 209 -15.15 40.33 -10.25
N LYS A 210 -15.27 41.52 -9.70
CA LYS A 210 -15.89 42.69 -10.34
C LYS A 210 -17.28 42.38 -10.93
N GLY A 211 -18.08 41.54 -10.24
CA GLY A 211 -19.44 41.18 -10.66
C GLY A 211 -19.52 40.17 -11.79
N ARG A 212 -18.40 39.63 -12.31
CA ARG A 212 -18.40 38.56 -13.28
C ARG A 212 -18.82 37.26 -12.64
N PHE A 213 -19.64 36.48 -13.34
CA PHE A 213 -20.13 35.17 -12.91
C PHE A 213 -19.35 34.05 -13.59
N ALA A 214 -18.92 33.08 -12.80
CA ALA A 214 -18.51 31.77 -13.23
C ALA A 214 -18.81 30.76 -12.11
N ASP A 215 -19.25 29.56 -12.48
CA ASP A 215 -19.53 28.48 -11.52
C ASP A 215 -19.38 27.11 -12.20
N ASN A 216 -18.99 26.12 -11.43
CA ASN A 216 -18.83 24.73 -11.88
C ASN A 216 -19.82 23.83 -11.11
N LEU A 217 -20.99 23.62 -11.69
CA LEU A 217 -22.14 22.96 -11.09
C LEU A 217 -22.07 21.45 -11.28
N GLN A 218 -22.01 20.69 -10.21
CA GLN A 218 -21.99 19.24 -10.23
C GLN A 218 -23.36 18.68 -10.66
N VAL A 219 -23.37 17.70 -11.58
CA VAL A 219 -24.60 17.12 -12.13
C VAL A 219 -24.73 15.62 -11.93
N ALA A 220 -23.69 14.94 -11.43
CA ALA A 220 -23.73 13.54 -11.04
C ALA A 220 -23.04 13.32 -9.70
N PHE A 221 -23.50 12.33 -8.94
CA PHE A 221 -23.21 12.17 -7.52
C PHE A 221 -22.82 10.73 -7.19
N GLY A 222 -22.43 10.50 -5.93
CA GLY A 222 -22.15 9.16 -5.38
C GLY A 222 -23.41 8.30 -5.13
N SER A 223 -24.58 8.78 -5.51
CA SER A 223 -25.84 8.05 -5.58
C SER A 223 -26.56 8.37 -6.89
N VAL A 224 -27.52 7.54 -7.28
CA VAL A 224 -28.41 7.87 -8.40
C VAL A 224 -29.17 9.14 -8.06
N ALA A 225 -29.32 10.06 -9.05
CA ALA A 225 -30.12 11.26 -8.90
C ALA A 225 -31.30 11.23 -9.87
N ASP A 226 -32.55 11.31 -9.33
CA ASP A 226 -33.75 11.25 -10.17
C ASP A 226 -33.94 12.50 -11.01
N VAL A 227 -33.73 13.67 -10.38
CA VAL A 227 -33.84 14.96 -11.03
C VAL A 227 -32.66 15.84 -10.63
N VAL A 228 -31.94 16.35 -11.62
CA VAL A 228 -30.92 17.39 -11.42
C VAL A 228 -31.32 18.57 -12.28
N HIS A 229 -31.56 19.70 -11.66
CA HIS A 229 -32.00 20.93 -12.28
C HIS A 229 -31.05 22.08 -11.99
N VAL A 230 -30.70 22.83 -13.04
CA VAL A 230 -29.90 24.03 -12.96
C VAL A 230 -30.61 25.12 -13.74
N ARG A 231 -30.83 26.29 -13.11
CA ARG A 231 -31.36 27.47 -13.76
C ARG A 231 -30.59 28.71 -13.38
N ILE A 232 -30.26 29.56 -14.34
CA ILE A 232 -29.57 30.82 -14.11
C ILE A 232 -30.37 31.93 -14.80
N ASP A 233 -30.96 32.81 -13.97
CA ASP A 233 -31.69 33.99 -14.42
C ASP A 233 -30.74 35.17 -14.45
N HIS A 234 -30.66 35.87 -15.58
CA HIS A 234 -29.70 36.96 -15.77
C HIS A 234 -30.30 38.09 -16.60
N PRO A 235 -29.84 39.35 -16.46
CA PRO A 235 -30.14 40.44 -17.37
C PRO A 235 -29.82 40.07 -18.82
N ALA A 236 -30.60 40.61 -19.78
CA ALA A 236 -30.47 40.20 -21.18
C ALA A 236 -29.11 40.54 -21.80
N GLU A 237 -28.45 41.58 -21.29
CA GLU A 237 -27.14 42.05 -21.71
C GLU A 237 -25.98 41.16 -21.22
N ARG A 238 -26.18 40.33 -20.21
CA ARG A 238 -25.18 39.38 -19.71
C ARG A 238 -25.19 38.11 -20.56
N VAL A 239 -24.06 37.72 -21.10
CA VAL A 239 -23.94 36.56 -22.01
C VAL A 239 -23.30 35.40 -21.25
N LEU A 240 -24.12 34.40 -20.93
CA LEU A 240 -23.64 33.17 -20.29
C LEU A 240 -23.33 32.08 -21.35
N ARG A 241 -22.25 31.38 -21.15
CA ARG A 241 -21.88 30.15 -21.88
C ARG A 241 -21.86 28.98 -20.91
N ALA A 242 -22.28 27.81 -21.39
CA ALA A 242 -22.25 26.57 -20.60
C ALA A 242 -21.46 25.49 -21.37
N ARG A 243 -20.65 24.74 -20.67
CA ARG A 243 -19.90 23.61 -21.20
C ARG A 243 -19.97 22.43 -20.25
N GLY A 244 -20.33 21.26 -20.74
CA GLY A 244 -20.29 20.02 -19.96
C GLY A 244 -18.86 19.48 -19.83
N ILE A 245 -18.52 19.05 -18.65
CA ILE A 245 -17.29 18.33 -18.32
C ILE A 245 -17.70 16.93 -17.91
N ARG A 246 -17.51 15.97 -18.80
CA ARG A 246 -18.04 14.59 -18.70
C ARG A 246 -19.58 14.53 -18.52
N ALA A 247 -20.26 15.57 -18.88
CA ALA A 247 -21.71 15.66 -18.87
C ALA A 247 -22.23 16.16 -20.22
N GLU A 248 -23.31 15.58 -20.72
CA GLU A 248 -24.04 16.15 -21.86
C GLU A 248 -24.85 17.36 -21.37
N VAL A 249 -24.76 18.47 -22.09
CA VAL A 249 -25.48 19.71 -21.77
C VAL A 249 -26.54 19.96 -22.81
N LYS A 250 -27.81 19.91 -22.39
CA LYS A 250 -28.97 20.37 -23.17
C LYS A 250 -29.48 21.64 -22.49
N ALA A 251 -28.91 22.77 -22.90
CA ALA A 251 -29.26 24.08 -22.34
C ALA A 251 -30.42 24.69 -23.14
N GLU A 252 -31.50 25.06 -22.43
CA GLU A 252 -32.59 25.84 -22.95
C GLU A 252 -32.41 27.30 -22.51
N THR A 253 -32.50 28.23 -23.48
CA THR A 253 -32.47 29.66 -23.17
C THR A 253 -33.80 30.26 -23.59
N PHE A 254 -34.47 30.98 -22.65
CA PHE A 254 -35.74 31.64 -22.94
C PHE A 254 -35.84 33.02 -22.24
N ALA A 255 -36.70 33.90 -22.80
CA ALA A 255 -36.98 35.17 -22.20
C ALA A 255 -38.03 35.02 -21.07
N ARG A 256 -37.87 35.74 -19.99
CA ARG A 256 -38.86 35.85 -18.90
C ARG A 256 -39.74 37.05 -19.10
N ALA A 257 -40.89 37.04 -18.41
CA ALA A 257 -41.87 38.14 -18.45
C ALA A 257 -41.31 39.48 -17.92
N ASP A 258 -40.30 39.40 -17.04
CA ASP A 258 -39.61 40.58 -16.46
C ASP A 258 -38.46 41.13 -17.36
N GLY A 259 -38.34 40.65 -18.59
CA GLY A 259 -37.30 41.07 -19.55
C GLY A 259 -35.94 40.39 -19.37
N ARG A 260 -35.80 39.52 -18.38
CA ARG A 260 -34.56 38.76 -18.14
C ARG A 260 -34.48 37.53 -19.08
N ARG A 261 -33.34 36.89 -19.10
CA ARG A 261 -33.12 35.59 -19.73
C ARG A 261 -32.88 34.52 -18.68
N SER A 262 -33.37 33.34 -18.94
CA SER A 262 -33.06 32.11 -18.19
C SER A 262 -32.28 31.17 -19.03
N LEU A 263 -31.21 30.65 -18.46
CA LEU A 263 -30.49 29.48 -18.94
C LEU A 263 -30.90 28.31 -18.05
N ARG A 264 -31.56 27.26 -18.63
CA ARG A 264 -32.09 26.11 -17.89
C ARG A 264 -31.47 24.82 -18.43
N MET A 265 -31.12 23.91 -17.54
CA MET A 265 -30.63 22.58 -17.81
C MET A 265 -31.30 21.58 -16.89
N LEU A 266 -31.74 20.44 -17.43
CA LEU A 266 -32.46 19.41 -16.67
C LEU A 266 -31.97 18.04 -17.09
N TRP A 267 -31.57 17.25 -16.10
CA TRP A 267 -31.24 15.84 -16.25
C TRP A 267 -32.20 14.99 -15.43
N ARG A 268 -32.53 13.81 -15.92
CA ARG A 268 -33.34 12.81 -15.21
C ARG A 268 -32.61 11.49 -15.19
N ASP A 269 -32.84 10.72 -14.12
CA ASP A 269 -32.28 9.37 -13.94
C ASP A 269 -30.77 9.34 -14.12
N VAL A 270 -30.07 10.30 -13.49
CA VAL A 270 -28.61 10.45 -13.58
C VAL A 270 -27.95 9.27 -12.86
N PRO A 271 -27.12 8.48 -13.53
CA PRO A 271 -26.46 7.33 -12.90
C PRO A 271 -25.49 7.75 -11.80
N MET A 272 -25.32 6.87 -10.83
CA MET A 272 -24.32 7.00 -9.78
C MET A 272 -22.92 7.01 -10.37
N VAL A 273 -22.06 7.88 -9.89
CA VAL A 273 -20.61 7.84 -10.13
C VAL A 273 -19.95 7.16 -8.95
N GLN A 274 -19.22 6.10 -9.23
CA GLN A 274 -18.39 5.44 -8.24
C GLN A 274 -16.94 5.90 -8.45
N PRO A 275 -16.35 6.69 -7.51
CA PRO A 275 -14.95 7.07 -7.60
C PRO A 275 -14.07 5.83 -7.57
N GLU A 276 -13.06 5.83 -8.42
CA GLU A 276 -12.02 4.80 -8.44
C GLU A 276 -10.74 5.34 -7.77
N ASP A 277 -9.89 4.45 -7.29
CA ASP A 277 -8.62 4.82 -6.68
C ASP A 277 -7.59 5.28 -7.71
N GLN A 278 -6.58 6.04 -7.28
CA GLN A 278 -5.47 6.54 -8.10
C GLN A 278 -5.90 7.14 -9.47
N VAL A 279 -7.01 7.87 -9.46
CA VAL A 279 -7.42 8.66 -10.63
C VAL A 279 -6.51 9.88 -10.75
N PRO A 280 -6.00 10.23 -11.95
CA PRO A 280 -5.18 11.42 -12.13
C PRO A 280 -5.92 12.70 -11.70
N PRO A 281 -5.25 13.67 -11.03
CA PRO A 281 -5.91 14.90 -10.56
C PRO A 281 -6.52 15.74 -11.69
N TRP A 282 -5.99 15.64 -12.91
CA TRP A 282 -6.54 16.32 -14.09
C TRP A 282 -7.81 15.68 -14.65
N PHE A 283 -8.20 14.50 -14.18
CA PHE A 283 -9.43 13.87 -14.60
C PHE A 283 -10.58 14.27 -13.67
N LYS A 284 -11.59 14.91 -14.20
CA LYS A 284 -12.77 15.31 -13.43
C LYS A 284 -13.61 14.08 -13.07
N VAL A 285 -13.53 13.60 -11.83
CA VAL A 285 -14.29 12.42 -11.37
C VAL A 285 -15.80 12.66 -11.45
N TRP A 286 -16.24 13.80 -10.94
CA TRP A 286 -17.65 14.19 -10.87
C TRP A 286 -18.08 14.97 -12.11
N PRO A 287 -18.96 14.43 -12.98
CA PRO A 287 -19.54 15.16 -14.09
C PRO A 287 -20.16 16.49 -13.65
N SER A 288 -19.87 17.54 -14.41
CA SER A 288 -20.30 18.89 -14.05
C SER A 288 -20.58 19.74 -15.28
N VAL A 289 -21.27 20.86 -15.07
CA VAL A 289 -21.43 21.91 -16.08
C VAL A 289 -20.72 23.15 -15.60
N HIS A 290 -19.79 23.62 -16.41
CA HIS A 290 -19.11 24.87 -16.18
C HIS A 290 -19.85 26.00 -16.93
N VAL A 291 -20.23 27.05 -16.20
CA VAL A 291 -20.91 28.24 -16.75
C VAL A 291 -20.03 29.45 -16.54
N SER A 292 -19.89 30.33 -17.55
CA SER A 292 -19.04 31.50 -17.45
C SER A 292 -19.54 32.65 -18.34
N GLU A 293 -19.32 33.88 -17.87
CA GLU A 293 -19.51 35.13 -18.63
C GLU A 293 -18.27 35.59 -19.36
N TYR A 294 -17.09 35.05 -19.05
CA TYR A 294 -15.85 35.49 -19.68
C TYR A 294 -15.83 35.12 -21.16
N ALA A 295 -15.50 36.10 -22.03
CA ALA A 295 -15.45 35.86 -23.46
C ALA A 295 -14.19 35.08 -23.90
N SER A 296 -13.09 35.34 -23.26
CA SER A 296 -11.76 34.77 -23.57
C SER A 296 -10.86 34.64 -22.34
N TRP A 297 -9.82 33.83 -22.45
CA TRP A 297 -8.77 33.76 -21.44
C TRP A 297 -8.01 35.08 -21.26
N ASP A 298 -7.93 35.88 -22.33
CA ASP A 298 -7.27 37.22 -22.24
C ASP A 298 -8.06 38.18 -21.33
N GLU A 299 -9.41 38.04 -21.26
CA GLU A 299 -10.22 38.82 -20.33
C GLU A 299 -9.92 38.42 -18.87
N VAL A 300 -9.76 37.14 -18.61
CA VAL A 300 -9.35 36.63 -17.30
C VAL A 300 -7.91 37.05 -16.97
N ALA A 301 -7.01 37.02 -17.94
CA ALA A 301 -5.62 37.43 -17.76
C ALA A 301 -5.51 38.92 -17.39
N ARG A 302 -6.33 39.79 -17.99
CA ARG A 302 -6.42 41.23 -17.61
C ARG A 302 -6.90 41.38 -16.17
N TRP A 303 -7.97 40.68 -15.78
CA TRP A 303 -8.40 40.66 -14.38
C TRP A 303 -7.28 40.21 -13.44
N ALA A 304 -6.55 39.15 -13.76
CA ALA A 304 -5.42 38.66 -12.98
C ALA A 304 -4.30 39.72 -12.91
N GLY A 305 -4.00 40.41 -14.02
CA GLY A 305 -3.05 41.52 -14.04
C GLY A 305 -3.38 42.66 -13.08
N ASP A 306 -4.67 43.04 -13.03
CA ASP A 306 -5.16 44.09 -12.11
C ASP A 306 -4.98 43.71 -10.62
N LEU A 307 -4.97 42.44 -10.28
CA LEU A 307 -4.76 41.97 -8.90
C LEU A 307 -3.31 42.20 -8.42
N PHE A 308 -2.34 42.15 -9.34
CA PHE A 308 -0.92 42.30 -9.05
C PHE A 308 -0.34 43.68 -9.41
N ALA A 309 -1.19 44.63 -9.86
CA ALA A 309 -0.73 45.94 -10.32
C ALA A 309 -0.14 46.81 -9.18
N ASP A 310 -0.62 46.67 -7.95
CA ASP A 310 -0.23 47.56 -6.81
C ASP A 310 0.83 46.93 -5.90
N THR A 311 1.71 46.07 -6.43
CA THR A 311 2.65 45.28 -5.63
C THR A 311 4.09 45.82 -5.63
N GLU A 312 4.33 47.04 -6.07
CA GLU A 312 5.68 47.61 -6.27
C GLU A 312 6.40 48.10 -5.01
N ALA A 313 5.71 48.37 -3.89
CA ALA A 313 6.31 48.91 -2.68
C ALA A 313 7.11 47.82 -1.92
N LEU A 314 8.45 47.98 -1.89
CA LEU A 314 9.36 47.01 -1.28
C LEU A 314 9.74 47.33 0.18
N GLY A 315 9.77 48.62 0.55
CA GLY A 315 10.25 49.07 1.86
C GLY A 315 11.79 49.08 1.97
N ASP A 316 12.31 49.78 2.97
CA ASP A 316 13.73 50.15 3.10
C ASP A 316 14.66 48.92 3.18
N GLU A 317 14.26 47.85 3.88
CA GLU A 317 15.05 46.62 4.03
C GLU A 317 15.30 45.90 2.70
N LEU A 318 14.25 45.72 1.88
CA LEU A 318 14.37 45.10 0.58
C LEU A 318 15.08 45.98 -0.44
N GLU A 319 14.87 47.30 -0.39
CA GLU A 319 15.62 48.26 -1.24
C GLU A 319 17.12 48.23 -0.93
N ALA A 320 17.51 48.20 0.35
CA ALA A 320 18.92 48.05 0.75
C ALA A 320 19.49 46.71 0.27
N ARG A 321 18.69 45.63 0.30
CA ARG A 321 19.11 44.31 -0.20
C ARG A 321 19.30 44.31 -1.72
N LEU A 322 18.46 44.98 -2.48
CA LEU A 322 18.61 45.16 -3.92
C LEU A 322 19.90 45.87 -4.27
N VAL A 323 20.28 46.94 -3.51
CA VAL A 323 21.57 47.62 -3.66
C VAL A 323 22.72 46.64 -3.41
N ALA A 324 22.69 45.90 -2.31
CA ALA A 324 23.74 44.95 -1.97
C ALA A 324 23.90 43.85 -3.04
N TRP A 325 22.82 43.33 -3.63
CA TRP A 325 22.89 42.38 -4.72
C TRP A 325 23.55 42.95 -5.99
N ARG A 326 23.23 44.21 -6.35
CA ARG A 326 23.87 44.88 -7.51
C ARG A 326 25.37 45.06 -7.32
N GLU A 327 25.82 45.27 -6.09
CA GLU A 327 27.25 45.47 -5.75
C GLU A 327 28.05 44.16 -5.82
N ARG A 328 27.43 42.97 -5.58
CA ARG A 328 28.10 41.67 -5.48
C ARG A 328 28.60 41.10 -6.82
N ARG A 329 28.29 41.72 -7.98
CA ARG A 329 28.69 41.26 -9.32
C ARG A 329 28.41 39.76 -9.57
N LEU A 330 27.26 39.27 -9.11
CA LEU A 330 26.78 37.90 -9.39
C LEU A 330 26.45 37.78 -10.89
N SER A 331 26.55 36.55 -11.43
CA SER A 331 25.96 36.27 -12.74
C SER A 331 24.44 36.43 -12.64
N PRO A 332 23.72 36.74 -13.74
CA PRO A 332 22.26 36.81 -13.74
C PRO A 332 21.62 35.56 -13.15
N ASP A 333 22.07 34.36 -13.51
CA ASP A 333 21.58 33.08 -12.98
C ASP A 333 21.76 32.96 -11.47
N GLN A 334 22.93 33.35 -10.95
CA GLN A 334 23.19 33.34 -9.51
C GLN A 334 22.31 34.35 -8.78
N LEU A 335 22.09 35.52 -9.35
CA LEU A 335 21.25 36.56 -8.77
C LEU A 335 19.79 36.10 -8.70
N ILE A 336 19.26 35.57 -9.81
CA ILE A 336 17.91 35.03 -9.84
C ILE A 336 17.77 33.90 -8.79
N ALA A 337 18.72 32.97 -8.75
CA ALA A 337 18.68 31.84 -7.84
C ALA A 337 18.72 32.28 -6.37
N GLU A 338 19.48 33.28 -5.99
CA GLU A 338 19.52 33.85 -4.64
C GLU A 338 18.20 34.52 -4.26
N VAL A 339 17.62 35.31 -5.18
CA VAL A 339 16.31 35.97 -4.94
C VAL A 339 15.21 34.93 -4.74
N VAL A 340 15.17 33.91 -5.60
CA VAL A 340 14.19 32.83 -5.49
C VAL A 340 14.36 32.07 -4.18
N ALA A 341 15.58 31.69 -3.83
CA ALA A 341 15.86 30.96 -2.60
C ALA A 341 15.46 31.76 -1.35
N MET A 342 15.77 33.06 -1.33
CA MET A 342 15.37 33.96 -0.24
C MET A 342 13.85 33.97 -0.05
N VAL A 343 13.07 34.12 -1.13
CA VAL A 343 11.61 34.17 -1.03
C VAL A 343 11.05 32.80 -0.64
N GLN A 344 11.62 31.72 -1.15
CA GLN A 344 11.17 30.37 -0.84
C GLN A 344 11.45 29.98 0.61
N ASP A 345 12.66 30.23 1.10
CA ASP A 345 13.13 29.71 2.39
C ASP A 345 12.87 30.67 3.57
N ASP A 346 12.97 32.01 3.38
CA ASP A 346 12.85 33.01 4.45
C ASP A 346 11.39 33.43 4.71
N VAL A 347 10.47 33.21 3.76
CA VAL A 347 9.04 33.50 3.91
C VAL A 347 8.25 32.20 4.08
N ARG A 348 7.73 31.95 5.28
CA ARG A 348 6.94 30.76 5.57
C ARG A 348 5.59 30.80 4.89
N TYR A 349 5.12 29.66 4.39
CA TYR A 349 3.80 29.54 3.80
C TYR A 349 2.71 29.62 4.86
N PHE A 350 1.78 30.57 4.70
CA PHE A 350 0.56 30.67 5.49
C PHE A 350 -0.49 31.43 4.70
N SER A 351 -1.64 30.84 4.43
CA SER A 351 -2.75 31.45 3.70
C SER A 351 -3.84 31.91 4.64
N ALA A 352 -4.15 33.21 4.59
CA ALA A 352 -5.31 33.82 5.21
C ALA A 352 -6.23 34.34 4.10
N SER A 353 -6.94 33.44 3.42
CA SER A 353 -7.80 33.74 2.27
C SER A 353 -9.16 34.35 2.71
N LEU A 354 -9.12 35.55 3.36
CA LEU A 354 -10.30 36.23 3.89
C LEU A 354 -10.73 37.36 2.95
N GLY A 355 -11.96 37.34 2.47
CA GLY A 355 -12.51 38.40 1.63
C GLY A 355 -11.69 38.62 0.35
N GLU A 356 -11.29 39.87 0.06
CA GLU A 356 -10.46 40.19 -1.12
C GLU A 356 -9.07 39.51 -1.07
N SER A 357 -8.54 39.26 0.12
CA SER A 357 -7.27 38.55 0.31
C SER A 357 -7.31 37.11 -0.20
N SER A 358 -8.47 36.60 -0.61
CA SER A 358 -8.59 35.30 -1.29
C SER A 358 -7.79 35.26 -2.62
N HIS A 359 -7.71 36.43 -3.33
CA HIS A 359 -7.10 36.51 -4.66
C HIS A 359 -6.09 37.68 -4.77
N ARG A 360 -6.26 38.76 -4.00
CA ARG A 360 -5.34 39.91 -4.00
C ARG A 360 -4.14 39.64 -3.09
N PRO A 361 -2.91 39.76 -3.59
CA PRO A 361 -1.72 39.63 -2.75
C PRO A 361 -1.56 40.81 -1.79
N LYS A 362 -0.86 40.58 -0.67
CA LYS A 362 -0.33 41.64 0.18
C LYS A 362 0.78 42.42 -0.53
N ALA A 363 1.01 43.64 -0.10
CA ALA A 363 2.19 44.40 -0.55
C ALA A 363 3.49 43.61 -0.24
N PRO A 364 4.50 43.60 -1.15
CA PRO A 364 5.76 42.90 -0.95
C PRO A 364 6.48 43.27 0.36
N ALA A 365 6.53 44.55 0.72
CA ALA A 365 7.08 45.01 1.99
C ALA A 365 6.42 44.39 3.21
N ARG A 366 5.09 44.17 3.18
CA ARG A 366 4.34 43.56 4.28
C ARG A 366 4.59 42.08 4.38
N THR A 367 4.61 41.38 3.23
CA THR A 367 4.94 39.95 3.16
C THR A 367 6.33 39.66 3.72
N TRP A 368 7.30 40.50 3.39
CA TRP A 368 8.67 40.40 3.90
C TRP A 368 8.75 40.71 5.41
N ALA A 369 8.13 41.80 5.87
CA ALA A 369 8.13 42.16 7.29
C ALA A 369 7.50 41.08 8.18
N ASP A 370 6.38 40.48 7.73
CA ASP A 370 5.67 39.43 8.46
C ASP A 370 6.38 38.07 8.38
N ARG A 371 7.28 37.85 7.41
CA ARG A 371 7.89 36.56 7.07
C ARG A 371 6.84 35.45 6.86
N LEU A 372 5.63 35.86 6.44
CA LEU A 372 4.48 34.99 6.23
C LEU A 372 3.71 35.44 4.99
N GLY A 373 3.47 34.51 4.08
CA GLY A 373 2.66 34.76 2.89
C GLY A 373 2.20 33.47 2.24
N ASP A 374 1.10 33.52 1.50
CA ASP A 374 0.67 32.41 0.66
C ASP A 374 1.24 32.51 -0.77
N CYS A 375 0.74 31.67 -1.69
CA CYS A 375 1.27 31.60 -3.06
C CYS A 375 1.31 32.99 -3.73
N LYS A 376 0.21 33.74 -3.68
CA LYS A 376 0.11 35.07 -4.32
C LYS A 376 0.99 36.13 -3.65
N ASP A 377 1.12 36.10 -2.32
CA ASP A 377 1.96 37.03 -1.55
C ASP A 377 3.45 36.82 -1.89
N LYS A 378 3.88 35.53 -1.89
CA LYS A 378 5.26 35.16 -2.22
C LYS A 378 5.61 35.44 -3.69
N VAL A 379 4.66 35.18 -4.61
CA VAL A 379 4.84 35.49 -6.05
C VAL A 379 4.91 37.02 -6.28
N ALA A 380 4.06 37.79 -5.60
CA ALA A 380 4.13 39.25 -5.69
C ALA A 380 5.48 39.79 -5.21
N LEU A 381 5.97 39.30 -4.07
CA LEU A 381 7.30 39.66 -3.55
C LEU A 381 8.43 39.26 -4.51
N LEU A 382 8.39 38.02 -5.01
CA LEU A 382 9.40 37.47 -5.95
C LEU A 382 9.47 38.32 -7.23
N ASN A 383 8.30 38.55 -7.85
CA ASN A 383 8.22 39.30 -9.11
C ASN A 383 8.66 40.75 -8.92
N ALA A 384 8.27 41.42 -7.84
CA ALA A 384 8.71 42.79 -7.56
C ALA A 384 10.23 42.90 -7.42
N LEU A 385 10.87 41.94 -6.74
CA LEU A 385 12.32 41.89 -6.61
C LEU A 385 13.03 41.64 -7.96
N LEU A 386 12.54 40.63 -8.71
CA LEU A 386 13.13 40.28 -10.02
C LEU A 386 12.99 41.46 -11.02
N GLN A 387 11.80 42.08 -11.09
CA GLN A 387 11.57 43.25 -11.97
C GLN A 387 12.44 44.44 -11.63
N ARG A 388 12.64 44.74 -10.32
CA ARG A 388 13.56 45.80 -9.86
C ARG A 388 15.02 45.48 -10.18
N LEU A 389 15.38 44.22 -10.37
CA LEU A 389 16.70 43.75 -10.84
C LEU A 389 16.80 43.70 -12.36
N GLY A 390 15.72 43.99 -13.11
CA GLY A 390 15.70 44.07 -14.58
C GLY A 390 15.30 42.77 -15.29
N PHE A 391 14.72 41.79 -14.59
CA PHE A 391 14.25 40.55 -15.19
C PHE A 391 12.75 40.61 -15.57
N ASP A 392 12.35 40.00 -16.68
CA ASP A 392 10.93 39.86 -17.09
C ASP A 392 10.28 38.71 -16.32
N ALA A 393 9.79 39.04 -15.11
CA ALA A 393 9.07 38.13 -14.23
C ALA A 393 7.61 38.57 -14.12
N ARG A 394 6.68 37.61 -14.32
CA ARG A 394 5.23 37.87 -14.27
C ARG A 394 4.51 36.80 -13.47
N PRO A 395 3.42 37.16 -12.73
CA PRO A 395 2.55 36.19 -12.10
C PRO A 395 1.84 35.33 -13.17
N ALA A 396 1.64 34.07 -12.88
CA ALA A 396 0.93 33.14 -13.73
C ALA A 396 0.01 32.24 -12.89
N LEU A 397 -1.30 32.28 -13.17
CA LEU A 397 -2.28 31.43 -12.50
C LEU A 397 -2.23 30.03 -13.07
N VAL A 398 -2.22 29.02 -12.22
CA VAL A 398 -2.23 27.59 -12.56
C VAL A 398 -3.28 26.85 -11.75
N SER A 399 -3.57 25.62 -12.13
CA SER A 399 -4.46 24.76 -11.35
C SER A 399 -3.75 23.47 -10.96
N LEU A 400 -3.50 23.30 -9.67
CA LEU A 400 -2.94 22.07 -9.13
C LEU A 400 -3.94 20.92 -9.21
N GLN A 401 -5.24 21.22 -9.00
CA GLN A 401 -6.29 20.20 -9.05
C GLN A 401 -6.68 19.83 -10.48
N ARG A 402 -6.79 20.81 -11.40
CA ARG A 402 -7.25 20.56 -12.77
C ARG A 402 -6.13 20.27 -13.74
N HIS A 403 -4.95 20.83 -13.46
CA HIS A 403 -3.73 20.62 -14.24
C HIS A 403 -4.02 20.74 -15.75
N ARG A 404 -3.63 19.77 -16.59
CA ARG A 404 -3.95 19.76 -18.02
C ARG A 404 -5.43 19.63 -18.37
N GLY A 405 -6.28 19.19 -17.43
CA GLY A 405 -7.73 19.19 -17.58
C GLY A 405 -8.36 20.60 -17.58
N LEU A 406 -7.57 21.67 -17.30
CA LEU A 406 -8.02 23.05 -17.42
C LEU A 406 -8.56 23.39 -18.81
N VAL A 407 -8.09 22.73 -19.87
CA VAL A 407 -8.55 22.93 -21.26
C VAL A 407 -10.02 22.55 -21.47
N ASP A 408 -10.60 21.76 -20.58
CA ASP A 408 -12.02 21.37 -20.62
C ASP A 408 -12.95 22.46 -20.10
N TYR A 409 -12.38 23.47 -19.41
CA TYR A 409 -13.15 24.57 -18.83
C TYR A 409 -13.33 25.74 -19.84
N LEU A 410 -14.39 26.52 -19.63
CA LEU A 410 -14.55 27.83 -20.27
C LEU A 410 -13.56 28.83 -19.69
N PRO A 411 -13.23 29.93 -20.38
CA PRO A 411 -12.52 31.03 -19.76
C PRO A 411 -13.24 31.50 -18.51
N ALA A 412 -12.55 31.48 -17.36
CA ALA A 412 -13.10 31.88 -16.05
C ALA A 412 -11.99 32.04 -15.00
N HIS A 413 -12.32 32.66 -13.87
CA HIS A 413 -11.41 32.81 -12.74
C HIS A 413 -11.38 31.59 -11.80
N ASP A 414 -12.50 30.87 -11.69
CA ASP A 414 -12.69 29.77 -10.73
C ASP A 414 -11.89 28.48 -10.97
N PRO A 415 -11.36 28.16 -12.18
CA PRO A 415 -10.56 26.97 -12.34
C PRO A 415 -9.17 27.05 -11.73
N PHE A 416 -8.66 28.21 -11.36
CA PHE A 416 -7.33 28.40 -10.81
C PHE A 416 -7.33 28.30 -9.28
N ASP A 417 -6.35 27.62 -8.73
CA ASP A 417 -6.19 27.43 -7.28
C ASP A 417 -4.76 27.70 -6.78
N HIS A 418 -3.85 28.12 -7.70
CA HIS A 418 -2.47 28.44 -7.35
C HIS A 418 -1.90 29.50 -8.30
N VAL A 419 -0.81 30.15 -7.88
CA VAL A 419 -0.06 31.12 -8.69
C VAL A 419 1.43 30.88 -8.57
N ILE A 420 2.14 31.00 -9.70
CA ILE A 420 3.58 30.84 -9.86
C ILE A 420 4.17 32.04 -10.60
N THR A 421 5.48 32.13 -10.66
CA THR A 421 6.20 33.13 -11.46
C THR A 421 6.62 32.57 -12.80
N ARG A 422 6.22 33.22 -13.90
CA ARG A 422 6.85 33.05 -15.22
C ARG A 422 8.04 34.00 -15.32
N LEU A 423 9.23 33.47 -15.57
CA LEU A 423 10.45 34.22 -15.74
C LEU A 423 11.04 33.97 -17.14
N GLU A 424 11.25 35.02 -17.93
CA GLU A 424 11.99 34.96 -19.19
C GLU A 424 13.44 35.30 -18.92
N HIS A 425 14.37 34.40 -19.27
CA HIS A 425 15.78 34.61 -19.09
C HIS A 425 16.60 33.83 -20.13
N ASP A 426 17.54 34.48 -20.84
CA ASP A 426 18.39 33.91 -21.89
C ASP A 426 17.62 33.12 -22.97
N GLY A 427 16.44 33.63 -23.37
CA GLY A 427 15.59 33.00 -24.39
C GLY A 427 14.87 31.72 -23.90
N GLN A 428 14.91 31.46 -22.62
CA GLN A 428 14.18 30.34 -21.98
C GLN A 428 13.12 30.87 -21.02
N THR A 429 11.99 30.15 -20.94
CA THR A 429 10.93 30.38 -19.96
C THR A 429 11.12 29.45 -18.77
N TYR A 430 11.25 30.04 -17.58
CA TYR A 430 11.27 29.30 -16.30
C TYR A 430 9.95 29.52 -15.55
N TRP A 431 9.44 28.43 -14.97
CA TRP A 431 8.22 28.45 -14.17
C TRP A 431 8.60 28.18 -12.71
N ILE A 432 8.51 29.19 -11.87
CA ILE A 432 9.03 29.16 -10.51
C ILE A 432 7.87 29.20 -9.52
N ASP A 433 7.73 28.17 -8.73
CA ASP A 433 6.79 28.14 -7.61
C ASP A 433 7.49 28.70 -6.35
N ALA A 434 7.08 29.90 -5.95
CA ALA A 434 7.62 30.57 -4.78
C ALA A 434 7.28 29.88 -3.45
N THR A 435 6.33 28.91 -3.46
CA THR A 435 5.92 28.18 -2.25
C THR A 435 6.72 26.92 -1.99
N MET A 436 7.45 26.43 -2.99
CA MET A 436 8.34 25.28 -2.82
C MET A 436 9.50 25.63 -1.90
N THR A 437 10.02 24.64 -1.20
CA THR A 437 11.18 24.78 -0.30
C THR A 437 12.22 23.70 -0.62
N GLN A 438 13.45 23.88 -0.14
CA GLN A 438 14.53 22.90 -0.28
C GLN A 438 14.87 22.57 -1.74
N GLN A 439 14.63 23.49 -2.67
CA GLN A 439 14.93 23.30 -4.09
C GLN A 439 16.41 23.42 -4.41
N GLY A 440 16.81 22.95 -5.60
CA GLY A 440 18.15 23.17 -6.14
C GLY A 440 18.53 24.64 -6.25
N ARG A 441 19.81 24.99 -6.05
CA ARG A 441 20.28 26.38 -5.94
C ARG A 441 20.65 27.03 -7.28
N THR A 442 20.47 26.34 -8.41
CA THR A 442 20.64 26.91 -9.75
C THR A 442 19.38 26.79 -10.57
N LEU A 443 19.18 27.70 -11.54
CA LEU A 443 18.05 27.60 -12.47
C LEU A 443 18.08 26.29 -13.27
N ALA A 444 19.25 25.83 -13.68
CA ALA A 444 19.45 24.62 -14.47
C ALA A 444 19.19 23.33 -13.68
N SER A 445 19.48 23.32 -12.38
CA SER A 445 19.33 22.12 -11.54
C SER A 445 17.98 22.03 -10.80
N ARG A 446 17.27 23.17 -10.68
CA ARG A 446 16.00 23.27 -9.97
C ARG A 446 14.92 22.39 -10.59
N GLY A 447 14.21 21.63 -9.77
CA GLY A 447 13.06 20.85 -10.22
C GLY A 447 11.90 21.76 -10.63
N GLN A 448 11.23 21.43 -11.74
CA GLN A 448 10.05 22.15 -12.21
C GLN A 448 8.87 21.19 -12.28
N PRO A 449 7.86 21.31 -11.39
CA PRO A 449 6.63 20.53 -11.51
C PRO A 449 5.90 20.86 -12.82
N SER A 450 5.16 19.90 -13.33
CA SER A 450 4.20 20.15 -14.40
C SER A 450 2.93 20.73 -13.80
N PHE A 451 2.47 21.90 -14.28
CA PHE A 451 1.25 22.54 -13.80
C PHE A 451 0.10 22.50 -14.82
N GLY A 452 0.32 21.93 -16.00
CA GLY A 452 -0.59 22.08 -17.13
C GLY A 452 -0.52 23.51 -17.71
N PRO A 453 -1.61 24.05 -18.33
CA PRO A 453 -1.62 25.41 -18.84
C PRO A 453 -1.55 26.44 -17.72
N ALA A 454 -0.83 27.55 -17.94
CA ALA A 454 -0.75 28.70 -17.05
C ALA A 454 -1.34 29.94 -17.72
N LEU A 455 -2.12 30.72 -16.97
CA LEU A 455 -2.64 32.02 -17.39
C LEU A 455 -1.70 33.12 -16.90
N VAL A 456 -0.90 33.69 -17.79
CA VAL A 456 0.02 34.77 -17.46
C VAL A 456 -0.79 36.05 -17.17
N ALA A 457 -0.61 36.67 -16.03
CA ALA A 457 -1.31 37.90 -15.65
C ALA A 457 -1.01 39.04 -16.64
N GLY A 458 -2.06 39.65 -17.20
CA GLY A 458 -1.95 40.67 -18.26
C GLY A 458 -1.52 40.14 -19.62
N GLY A 459 -1.38 38.81 -19.77
CA GLY A 459 -0.96 38.10 -20.99
C GLY A 459 -2.04 37.16 -21.55
N SER A 460 -1.69 35.89 -21.70
CA SER A 460 -2.56 34.85 -22.27
C SER A 460 -2.40 33.51 -21.56
N LEU A 461 -3.26 32.54 -21.87
CA LEU A 461 -3.14 31.14 -21.44
C LEU A 461 -2.07 30.44 -22.31
N VAL A 462 -1.04 29.89 -21.70
CA VAL A 462 0.09 29.25 -22.37
C VAL A 462 0.35 27.86 -21.78
N PRO A 463 0.87 26.90 -22.55
CA PRO A 463 1.33 25.62 -21.99
C PRO A 463 2.54 25.83 -21.10
N VAL A 464 2.61 25.08 -19.99
CA VAL A 464 3.81 25.01 -19.15
C VAL A 464 4.61 23.79 -19.59
N GLU A 465 5.74 24.03 -20.20
CA GLU A 465 6.71 22.98 -20.54
C GLU A 465 7.90 23.07 -19.57
N PRO A 466 8.02 22.15 -18.61
CA PRO A 466 9.13 22.18 -17.67
C PRO A 466 10.45 21.86 -18.36
N ALA A 467 11.39 22.80 -18.34
CA ALA A 467 12.69 22.67 -19.00
C ALA A 467 13.55 21.51 -18.46
N ASN A 468 13.36 21.11 -17.20
CA ASN A 468 14.27 20.23 -16.45
C ASN A 468 13.69 18.86 -16.07
N GLN A 469 12.54 18.42 -16.61
CA GLN A 469 11.93 17.11 -16.29
C GLN A 469 12.85 15.91 -16.58
N ALA A 470 13.80 16.04 -17.49
CA ALA A 470 14.77 14.98 -17.80
C ALA A 470 15.72 14.66 -16.64
N LEU A 471 15.84 15.56 -15.66
CA LEU A 471 16.73 15.43 -14.51
C LEU A 471 16.12 14.57 -13.38
N ASP A 472 14.79 14.37 -13.37
CA ASP A 472 14.11 13.67 -12.30
C ASP A 472 14.41 12.18 -12.34
N SER A 473 15.25 11.72 -11.43
CA SER A 473 15.64 10.32 -11.35
C SER A 473 15.81 9.84 -9.92
N LEU A 474 15.54 8.54 -9.75
CA LEU A 474 15.72 7.81 -8.51
C LEU A 474 16.54 6.54 -8.78
N GLU A 475 17.63 6.39 -8.06
CA GLU A 475 18.51 5.23 -8.18
C GLU A 475 18.69 4.56 -6.83
N PHE A 476 18.58 3.23 -6.79
CA PHE A 476 18.86 2.38 -5.65
C PHE A 476 20.05 1.48 -5.98
N ASP A 477 21.13 1.57 -5.19
CA ASP A 477 22.28 0.65 -5.28
C ASP A 477 22.31 -0.20 -4.01
N GLN A 478 22.05 -1.49 -4.14
CA GLN A 478 21.96 -2.46 -3.07
C GLN A 478 23.11 -3.42 -3.15
N ARG A 479 23.83 -3.59 -2.05
CA ARG A 479 25.01 -4.45 -1.98
C ARG A 479 24.88 -5.45 -0.84
N TRP A 480 24.90 -6.72 -1.21
CA TRP A 480 24.82 -7.85 -0.31
C TRP A 480 26.17 -8.50 -0.21
N ASN A 481 26.78 -8.50 0.96
CA ASN A 481 28.08 -9.13 1.17
C ASN A 481 27.92 -10.45 1.95
N LEU A 482 28.05 -11.57 1.24
CA LEU A 482 28.03 -12.91 1.75
C LEU A 482 29.42 -13.58 1.65
N SER A 483 30.49 -12.83 1.39
CA SER A 483 31.84 -13.39 1.20
C SER A 483 32.38 -14.06 2.45
N ASP A 484 31.96 -13.66 3.64
CA ASP A 484 32.32 -14.23 4.93
C ASP A 484 31.09 -14.87 5.59
N LEU A 485 30.98 -16.20 5.51
CA LEU A 485 29.86 -16.94 6.09
C LEU A 485 29.96 -17.13 7.60
N THR A 486 31.09 -16.74 8.23
CA THR A 486 31.26 -16.84 9.69
C THR A 486 30.47 -15.76 10.44
N ARG A 487 29.99 -14.73 9.71
CA ARG A 487 29.24 -13.57 10.26
C ARG A 487 27.92 -13.41 9.54
N ALA A 488 27.03 -12.62 10.18
CA ALA A 488 25.80 -12.21 9.50
C ALA A 488 26.14 -11.39 8.25
N PRO A 489 25.46 -11.65 7.11
CA PRO A 489 25.67 -10.88 5.89
C PRO A 489 25.39 -9.41 6.12
N ARG A 490 26.19 -8.55 5.49
CA ARG A 490 25.96 -7.13 5.46
C ARG A 490 25.17 -6.74 4.22
N PHE A 491 24.18 -5.92 4.41
CA PHE A 491 23.38 -5.32 3.37
C PHE A 491 23.53 -3.79 3.44
N THR A 492 23.88 -3.17 2.31
CA THR A 492 23.97 -1.72 2.18
C THR A 492 22.97 -1.28 1.13
N THR A 493 22.17 -0.28 1.44
CA THR A 493 21.32 0.42 0.48
C THR A 493 21.79 1.86 0.33
N ILE A 494 21.99 2.29 -0.92
CA ILE A 494 22.34 3.66 -1.29
C ILE A 494 21.23 4.15 -2.19
N VAL A 495 20.57 5.22 -1.77
CA VAL A 495 19.53 5.92 -2.54
C VAL A 495 20.14 7.18 -3.11
N ARG A 496 20.02 7.39 -4.43
CA ARG A 496 20.44 8.61 -5.12
C ARG A 496 19.25 9.22 -5.83
N ALA A 497 18.94 10.45 -5.53
CA ALA A 497 17.85 11.20 -6.12
C ALA A 497 18.35 12.46 -6.81
N ARG A 498 17.66 12.88 -7.87
CA ARG A 498 17.94 14.13 -8.60
C ARG A 498 16.65 14.87 -8.93
N GLY A 499 16.74 16.18 -9.16
CA GLY A 499 15.63 17.03 -9.54
C GLY A 499 14.56 17.10 -8.46
N LEU A 500 13.29 17.09 -8.84
CA LEU A 500 12.15 17.11 -7.92
C LEU A 500 12.19 15.95 -6.90
N VAL A 501 12.74 14.80 -7.29
CA VAL A 501 12.86 13.66 -6.39
C VAL A 501 13.84 13.98 -5.25
N ALA A 502 14.99 14.61 -5.54
CA ALA A 502 15.95 15.06 -4.51
C ALA A 502 15.32 16.08 -3.57
N GLU A 503 14.58 17.05 -4.11
CA GLU A 503 13.87 18.07 -3.34
C GLU A 503 12.82 17.44 -2.41
N GLY A 504 12.09 16.41 -2.86
CA GLY A 504 11.18 15.63 -2.03
C GLY A 504 11.88 14.93 -0.85
N TRP A 505 13.05 14.34 -1.06
CA TRP A 505 13.84 13.71 0.00
C TRP A 505 14.37 14.73 1.01
N ARG A 506 14.84 15.91 0.56
CA ARG A 506 15.24 17.01 1.47
C ARG A 506 14.07 17.46 2.34
N ASN A 507 12.88 17.67 1.74
CA ASN A 507 11.68 18.04 2.48
C ASN A 507 11.29 16.97 3.52
N ALA A 508 11.42 15.69 3.21
CA ALA A 508 11.18 14.61 4.16
C ALA A 508 12.15 14.64 5.35
N VAL A 509 13.45 14.92 5.09
CA VAL A 509 14.45 15.09 6.14
C VAL A 509 14.20 16.36 6.95
N ALA A 510 13.83 17.47 6.32
CA ALA A 510 13.52 18.72 7.01
C ALA A 510 12.29 18.58 7.94
N ALA A 511 11.28 17.82 7.51
CA ALA A 511 10.05 17.59 8.28
C ALA A 511 10.20 16.57 9.41
N GLY A 512 10.98 15.52 9.23
CA GLY A 512 11.03 14.38 10.15
C GLY A 512 12.40 14.02 10.72
N GLY A 513 13.45 14.63 10.20
CA GLY A 513 14.84 14.30 10.53
C GLY A 513 15.36 13.05 9.81
N THR A 514 16.68 12.91 9.75
CA THR A 514 17.38 11.78 9.13
C THR A 514 17.04 10.45 9.80
N GLN A 515 16.86 10.46 11.13
CA GLN A 515 16.56 9.27 11.91
C GLN A 515 15.22 8.65 11.51
N ARG A 516 14.16 9.46 11.36
CA ARG A 516 12.84 8.98 10.93
C ARG A 516 12.86 8.41 9.52
N LEU A 517 13.64 9.03 8.62
CA LEU A 517 13.84 8.50 7.27
C LEU A 517 14.51 7.12 7.33
N ALA A 518 15.55 6.96 8.15
CA ALA A 518 16.25 5.71 8.37
C ALA A 518 15.31 4.61 8.92
N GLU A 519 14.48 4.95 9.89
CA GLU A 519 13.49 4.03 10.48
C GLU A 519 12.45 3.56 9.45
N ASN A 520 11.99 4.46 8.57
CA ASN A 520 11.06 4.11 7.49
C ASN A 520 11.69 3.13 6.48
N ILE A 521 12.95 3.35 6.11
CA ILE A 521 13.70 2.46 5.22
C ILE A 521 13.93 1.11 5.89
N ALA A 522 14.38 1.09 7.14
CA ALA A 522 14.55 -0.13 7.92
C ALA A 522 13.26 -0.92 8.07
N GLY A 523 12.15 -0.25 8.36
CA GLY A 523 10.81 -0.86 8.44
C GLY A 523 10.34 -1.48 7.13
N THR A 524 10.77 -0.93 5.98
CA THR A 524 10.51 -1.53 4.67
C THR A 524 11.20 -2.87 4.52
N TRP A 525 12.49 -2.93 4.86
CA TRP A 525 13.28 -4.14 4.75
C TRP A 525 12.91 -5.19 5.80
N ALA A 526 12.51 -4.76 7.01
CA ALA A 526 12.06 -5.66 8.08
C ALA A 526 10.82 -6.50 7.70
N ARG A 527 10.00 -6.05 6.75
CA ARG A 527 8.88 -6.83 6.23
C ARG A 527 9.32 -7.95 5.28
N VAL A 528 10.45 -7.79 4.61
CA VAL A 528 11.02 -8.80 3.71
C VAL A 528 11.93 -9.75 4.47
N TRP A 529 12.73 -9.19 5.38
CA TRP A 529 13.66 -9.95 6.23
C TRP A 529 13.42 -9.64 7.71
N PRO A 530 12.54 -10.39 8.37
CA PRO A 530 12.32 -10.27 9.81
C PRO A 530 13.64 -10.47 10.56
N GLY A 531 13.94 -9.56 11.48
CA GLY A 531 15.19 -9.61 12.25
C GLY A 531 16.38 -8.83 11.68
N ILE A 532 16.19 -8.13 10.54
CA ILE A 532 17.20 -7.20 10.01
C ILE A 532 17.56 -6.15 11.07
N GLN A 533 18.83 -5.87 11.24
CA GLN A 533 19.35 -4.90 12.22
C GLN A 533 20.07 -3.77 11.50
N THR A 534 19.79 -2.54 11.89
CA THR A 534 20.49 -1.35 11.38
C THR A 534 21.88 -1.26 12.00
N LEU A 535 22.90 -1.06 11.17
CA LEU A 535 24.30 -0.87 11.59
C LEU A 535 24.71 0.59 11.44
N GLY A 536 25.14 1.17 12.56
CA GLY A 536 25.63 2.56 12.62
C GLY A 536 24.55 3.59 12.33
N THR A 537 24.98 4.84 12.11
CA THR A 537 24.11 5.96 11.73
C THR A 537 24.07 6.08 10.20
N PRO A 538 22.90 6.40 9.63
CA PRO A 538 22.80 6.64 8.19
C PRO A 538 23.68 7.82 7.77
N GLN A 539 24.27 7.73 6.57
CA GLN A 539 25.07 8.80 5.97
C GLN A 539 24.22 9.53 4.95
N LEU A 540 24.25 10.84 5.02
CA LEU A 540 23.54 11.72 4.10
C LEU A 540 24.56 12.63 3.41
N ARG A 541 24.48 12.73 2.07
CA ARG A 541 25.23 13.67 1.26
C ARG A 541 24.26 14.46 0.41
N ASP A 542 24.29 15.77 0.52
CA ASP A 542 23.40 16.68 -0.19
C ASP A 542 24.21 17.73 -0.96
N ASP A 543 24.13 17.63 -2.27
CA ASP A 543 24.70 18.62 -3.20
C ASP A 543 23.54 19.45 -3.74
N VAL A 544 23.23 20.54 -3.04
CA VAL A 544 22.09 21.41 -3.36
C VAL A 544 22.32 22.16 -4.69
N GLU A 545 23.58 22.49 -5.04
CA GLU A 545 23.93 23.16 -6.30
C GLU A 545 23.61 22.25 -7.51
N ALA A 546 24.04 21.00 -7.45
CA ALA A 546 23.75 20.02 -8.50
C ALA A 546 22.37 19.37 -8.37
N ASN A 547 21.59 19.75 -7.34
CA ASN A 547 20.30 19.16 -6.99
C ASN A 547 20.34 17.64 -6.91
N ARG A 548 21.31 17.13 -6.12
CA ARG A 548 21.53 15.69 -5.88
C ARG A 548 21.45 15.41 -4.40
N PHE A 549 20.75 14.33 -4.08
CA PHE A 549 20.62 13.83 -2.71
C PHE A 549 21.04 12.36 -2.66
N GLU A 550 21.93 12.02 -1.73
CA GLU A 550 22.35 10.64 -1.49
C GLU A 550 22.15 10.28 -0.02
N PHE A 551 21.55 9.11 0.19
CA PHE A 551 21.33 8.52 1.51
C PHE A 551 21.88 7.10 1.51
N GLU A 552 22.76 6.78 2.48
CA GLU A 552 23.40 5.47 2.61
C GLU A 552 23.09 4.89 3.99
N GLN A 553 22.64 3.63 4.04
CA GLN A 553 22.36 2.91 5.27
C GLN A 553 22.84 1.47 5.18
N HIS A 554 23.40 0.98 6.30
CA HIS A 554 23.92 -0.37 6.44
C HIS A 554 23.06 -1.20 7.36
N PHE A 555 22.98 -2.49 7.06
CA PHE A 555 22.23 -3.46 7.83
C PHE A 555 23.01 -4.76 7.99
N GLU A 556 22.63 -5.52 9.03
CA GLU A 556 23.01 -6.90 9.24
C GLU A 556 21.77 -7.80 9.15
N LEU A 557 21.92 -8.94 8.47
CA LEU A 557 20.87 -9.92 8.26
C LEU A 557 21.18 -11.19 9.04
N PRO A 558 20.62 -11.36 10.25
CA PRO A 558 20.91 -12.54 11.09
C PRO A 558 20.33 -13.85 10.53
N GLY A 559 19.34 -13.77 9.66
CA GLY A 559 18.77 -14.90 8.96
C GLY A 559 18.51 -14.54 7.50
N PHE A 560 19.10 -15.27 6.56
CA PHE A 560 18.96 -15.02 5.13
C PHE A 560 19.00 -16.30 4.33
N GLY A 561 18.16 -16.39 3.30
CA GLY A 561 18.11 -17.51 2.39
C GLY A 561 17.71 -18.85 3.03
N THR A 562 17.68 -19.87 2.22
CA THR A 562 17.43 -21.25 2.64
C THR A 562 18.62 -22.14 2.26
N TYR A 563 19.04 -22.98 3.22
CA TYR A 563 20.10 -23.95 3.00
C TYR A 563 19.49 -25.31 2.65
N GLU A 564 19.96 -25.88 1.54
CA GLU A 564 19.62 -27.24 1.15
C GLU A 564 20.76 -27.90 0.35
N ARG A 565 21.21 -29.08 0.77
CA ARG A 565 22.22 -29.90 0.08
C ARG A 565 23.49 -29.14 -0.34
N GLY A 566 24.10 -28.42 0.61
CA GLY A 566 25.30 -27.65 0.34
C GLY A 566 25.11 -26.41 -0.53
N THR A 567 23.85 -26.02 -0.78
CA THR A 567 23.49 -24.84 -1.58
C THR A 567 22.72 -23.86 -0.73
N LEU A 568 23.12 -22.61 -0.75
CA LEU A 568 22.35 -21.47 -0.21
C LEU A 568 21.51 -20.88 -1.33
N THR A 569 20.21 -20.84 -1.15
CA THR A 569 19.27 -20.17 -2.05
C THR A 569 18.88 -18.83 -1.46
N LEU A 570 19.10 -17.75 -2.22
CA LEU A 570 18.81 -16.38 -1.85
C LEU A 570 17.85 -15.77 -2.86
N GLU A 571 16.76 -15.21 -2.39
CA GLU A 571 15.90 -14.35 -3.20
C GLU A 571 16.45 -12.91 -3.17
N ALA A 572 16.67 -12.34 -4.35
CA ALA A 572 17.12 -10.96 -4.52
C ALA A 572 16.00 -10.15 -5.22
N PRO A 573 14.92 -9.74 -4.48
CA PRO A 573 13.83 -9.01 -5.06
C PRO A 573 14.24 -7.55 -5.31
N ALA A 574 13.90 -7.02 -6.47
CA ALA A 574 14.01 -5.60 -6.76
C ALA A 574 12.78 -4.86 -6.17
N LEU A 575 12.76 -4.75 -4.85
CA LEU A 575 11.59 -4.32 -4.10
C LEU A 575 11.08 -2.93 -4.52
N GLU A 576 11.97 -1.97 -4.71
CA GLU A 576 11.61 -0.59 -5.08
C GLU A 576 11.00 -0.54 -6.48
N LEU A 577 11.57 -1.28 -7.43
CA LEU A 577 11.02 -1.39 -8.77
C LEU A 577 9.69 -2.16 -8.78
N LEU A 578 9.58 -3.25 -8.00
CA LEU A 578 8.33 -4.00 -7.88
C LEU A 578 7.20 -3.15 -7.32
N ASN A 579 7.50 -2.23 -6.41
CA ASN A 579 6.55 -1.23 -5.90
C ASN A 579 6.17 -0.21 -6.99
N ALA A 580 7.12 0.19 -7.83
CA ALA A 580 6.87 1.07 -8.96
C ALA A 580 6.01 0.41 -10.06
N LEU A 581 6.09 -0.89 -10.22
CA LEU A 581 5.27 -1.67 -11.15
C LEU A 581 3.88 -1.97 -10.57
N SER A 582 3.14 -0.92 -10.22
CA SER A 582 1.77 -1.02 -9.72
C SER A 582 0.76 -1.12 -10.86
N SER A 583 -0.36 -1.77 -10.60
CA SER A 583 -1.51 -1.83 -11.49
C SER A 583 -2.80 -1.89 -10.67
N PRO A 584 -3.94 -1.42 -11.21
CA PRO A 584 -5.22 -1.51 -10.52
C PRO A 584 -5.56 -2.95 -10.16
N ARG A 585 -6.28 -3.14 -9.04
CA ARG A 585 -6.79 -4.44 -8.62
C ARG A 585 -7.97 -4.88 -9.49
N GLU A 586 -8.80 -3.92 -9.88
CA GLU A 586 -9.99 -4.13 -10.70
C GLU A 586 -9.62 -4.54 -12.13
N ALA A 587 -10.36 -5.49 -12.69
CA ALA A 587 -10.17 -5.94 -14.06
C ALA A 587 -10.69 -4.93 -15.08
N ARG A 588 -11.64 -4.08 -14.70
CA ARG A 588 -12.25 -3.04 -15.53
C ARG A 588 -12.33 -1.74 -14.75
N ARG A 589 -12.11 -0.64 -15.44
CA ARG A 589 -12.23 0.72 -14.90
C ARG A 589 -12.94 1.60 -15.92
N GLU A 590 -13.60 2.64 -15.42
CA GLU A 590 -14.19 3.71 -16.23
C GLU A 590 -13.32 4.97 -16.22
N MET A 591 -12.42 5.08 -15.24
CA MET A 591 -11.52 6.21 -15.04
C MET A 591 -10.07 5.83 -15.33
N PRO A 592 -9.23 6.76 -15.81
CA PRO A 592 -7.82 6.49 -16.03
C PRO A 592 -7.10 6.21 -14.71
N TRP A 593 -6.04 5.41 -14.79
CA TRP A 593 -5.15 5.09 -13.67
C TRP A 593 -3.91 5.97 -13.72
N LEU A 594 -3.57 6.62 -12.61
CA LEU A 594 -2.35 7.42 -12.47
C LEU A 594 -1.11 6.53 -12.32
N ILE A 595 -0.08 6.76 -13.13
CA ILE A 595 1.24 6.20 -12.93
C ILE A 595 2.10 7.26 -12.22
N ASP A 596 2.08 7.19 -10.88
CA ASP A 596 2.75 8.14 -10.01
C ASP A 596 4.16 7.66 -9.63
N GLN A 597 5.03 7.54 -10.62
CA GLN A 597 6.41 7.12 -10.43
C GLN A 597 7.38 8.14 -11.03
N PRO A 598 8.61 8.27 -10.51
CA PRO A 598 9.63 9.08 -11.15
C PRO A 598 9.79 8.70 -12.63
N ARG A 599 10.14 9.67 -13.46
CA ARG A 599 10.32 9.42 -14.88
C ARG A 599 11.39 8.37 -15.16
N GLN A 600 12.45 8.36 -14.36
CA GLN A 600 13.52 7.38 -14.43
C GLN A 600 13.75 6.77 -13.04
N LEU A 601 13.72 5.43 -12.99
CA LEU A 601 14.07 4.66 -11.82
C LEU A 601 15.09 3.59 -12.22
N ARG A 602 16.20 3.56 -11.51
CA ARG A 602 17.23 2.53 -11.68
C ARG A 602 17.42 1.78 -10.38
N GLN A 603 17.46 0.46 -10.46
CA GLN A 603 17.80 -0.38 -9.31
C GLN A 603 18.93 -1.33 -9.67
N ARG A 604 19.99 -1.31 -8.87
CA ARG A 604 21.11 -2.19 -8.98
C ARG A 604 21.21 -3.05 -7.73
N ILE A 605 21.28 -4.37 -7.89
CA ILE A 605 21.46 -5.33 -6.80
C ILE A 605 22.77 -6.06 -7.08
N ALA A 606 23.75 -5.91 -6.21
CA ALA A 606 25.03 -6.60 -6.27
C ALA A 606 25.13 -7.60 -5.10
N VAL A 607 25.40 -8.85 -5.40
CA VAL A 607 25.58 -9.92 -4.41
C VAL A 607 27.00 -10.44 -4.51
N VAL A 608 27.79 -10.27 -3.45
CA VAL A 608 29.15 -10.81 -3.31
C VAL A 608 29.05 -12.18 -2.65
N ALA A 609 29.22 -13.24 -3.39
CA ALA A 609 29.14 -14.61 -2.92
C ALA A 609 30.46 -15.06 -2.24
N PRO A 610 30.45 -16.11 -1.42
CA PRO A 610 31.67 -16.67 -0.82
C PRO A 610 32.59 -17.36 -1.84
N ARG A 611 32.05 -17.71 -3.01
CA ARG A 611 32.79 -18.38 -4.11
C ARG A 611 32.38 -17.83 -5.48
N ARG A 612 33.14 -18.18 -6.51
CA ARG A 612 32.85 -17.81 -7.91
C ARG A 612 31.55 -18.41 -8.39
N PHE A 613 30.79 -17.60 -9.14
CA PHE A 613 29.60 -18.10 -9.84
C PHE A 613 30.02 -18.98 -11.02
N GLN A 614 29.41 -20.16 -11.13
CA GLN A 614 29.67 -21.10 -12.22
C GLN A 614 28.67 -20.94 -13.38
N SER A 615 27.53 -20.30 -13.17
CA SER A 615 26.47 -20.12 -14.16
C SER A 615 26.66 -18.87 -14.99
N ARG A 616 26.42 -18.99 -16.30
CA ARG A 616 26.36 -17.84 -17.20
C ARG A 616 25.02 -17.12 -16.99
N PRO A 617 25.01 -15.79 -16.85
CA PRO A 617 23.77 -15.03 -16.73
C PRO A 617 22.94 -15.14 -18.01
N PRO A 618 21.59 -15.05 -17.93
CA PRO A 618 20.73 -14.99 -19.10
C PRO A 618 21.01 -13.73 -19.92
N ALA A 619 20.60 -13.75 -21.19
CA ALA A 619 20.65 -12.56 -22.04
C ALA A 619 19.82 -11.42 -21.44
N PRO A 620 20.16 -10.14 -21.70
CA PRO A 620 19.34 -9.01 -21.31
C PRO A 620 17.89 -9.17 -21.76
N GLN A 621 16.96 -8.75 -20.94
CA GLN A 621 15.53 -8.84 -21.19
C GLN A 621 14.90 -7.45 -21.13
N GLU A 622 13.89 -7.23 -21.93
CA GLU A 622 13.17 -5.94 -21.98
C GLU A 622 11.67 -6.17 -22.03
N VAL A 623 10.93 -5.26 -21.42
CA VAL A 623 9.48 -5.11 -21.56
C VAL A 623 9.19 -3.67 -21.91
N ALA A 624 8.54 -3.46 -23.04
CA ALA A 624 8.18 -2.15 -23.52
C ALA A 624 6.73 -2.10 -23.97
N ASP A 625 6.01 -1.09 -23.51
CA ASP A 625 4.70 -0.73 -24.01
C ASP A 625 4.59 0.79 -24.22
N LYS A 626 3.38 1.30 -24.43
CA LYS A 626 3.17 2.74 -24.61
C LYS A 626 3.30 3.57 -23.32
N HIS A 627 3.31 2.94 -22.13
CA HIS A 627 3.32 3.61 -20.84
C HIS A 627 4.69 3.60 -20.18
N PHE A 628 5.46 2.53 -20.34
CA PHE A 628 6.80 2.41 -19.76
C PHE A 628 7.74 1.56 -20.63
N HIS A 629 9.02 1.61 -20.27
CA HIS A 629 10.05 0.70 -20.73
C HIS A 629 10.83 0.21 -19.52
N LEU A 630 11.02 -1.11 -19.41
CA LEU A 630 11.88 -1.75 -18.41
C LEU A 630 12.91 -2.60 -19.11
N ALA A 631 14.20 -2.37 -18.81
CA ALA A 631 15.29 -3.22 -19.19
C ALA A 631 15.88 -3.91 -17.95
N SER A 632 16.14 -5.22 -18.06
CA SER A 632 16.75 -6.07 -17.03
C SER A 632 18.04 -6.69 -17.58
N ARG A 633 19.15 -6.47 -16.89
CA ARG A 633 20.44 -7.03 -17.23
C ARG A 633 21.08 -7.70 -16.01
N MET A 634 21.54 -8.93 -16.20
CA MET A 634 22.29 -9.69 -15.22
C MET A 634 23.73 -9.84 -15.69
N ASP A 635 24.68 -9.57 -14.81
CA ASP A 635 26.12 -9.72 -15.06
C ASP A 635 26.73 -10.56 -13.93
N VAL A 636 27.72 -11.38 -14.28
CA VAL A 636 28.52 -12.15 -13.33
C VAL A 636 30.00 -11.87 -13.60
N SER A 637 30.70 -11.44 -12.58
CA SER A 637 32.12 -11.23 -12.60
C SER A 637 32.77 -11.87 -11.37
N ASP A 638 33.47 -12.98 -11.54
CA ASP A 638 34.09 -13.77 -10.47
C ASP A 638 33.02 -14.20 -9.43
N ASN A 639 33.10 -13.70 -8.20
CA ASN A 639 32.17 -13.99 -7.13
C ASN A 639 31.10 -12.89 -6.94
N VAL A 640 30.93 -11.97 -7.89
CA VAL A 640 29.96 -10.90 -7.86
C VAL A 640 28.87 -11.12 -8.91
N PHE A 641 27.64 -11.29 -8.46
CA PHE A 641 26.44 -11.22 -9.29
C PHE A 641 25.87 -9.80 -9.24
N THR A 642 25.47 -9.26 -10.38
CA THR A 642 24.81 -7.96 -10.46
C THR A 642 23.56 -8.04 -11.31
N LEU A 643 22.42 -7.63 -10.75
CA LEU A 643 21.16 -7.37 -11.46
C LEU A 643 21.00 -5.86 -11.59
N THR A 644 20.87 -5.37 -12.82
CA THR A 644 20.59 -3.95 -13.11
C THR A 644 19.24 -3.84 -13.81
N LEU A 645 18.36 -3.02 -13.26
CA LEU A 645 17.03 -2.74 -13.77
C LEU A 645 16.93 -1.26 -14.07
N SER A 646 16.46 -0.91 -15.27
CA SER A 646 16.28 0.47 -15.72
C SER A 646 14.85 0.66 -16.20
N PHE A 647 14.09 1.42 -15.45
CA PHE A 647 12.69 1.75 -15.74
C PHE A 647 12.58 3.20 -16.22
N THR A 648 11.84 3.40 -17.31
CA THR A 648 11.52 4.72 -17.85
C THR A 648 10.01 4.82 -18.04
N ARG A 649 9.37 5.76 -17.33
CA ARG A 649 7.96 6.09 -17.53
C ARG A 649 7.80 6.96 -18.80
N LYS A 650 6.99 6.50 -19.75
CA LYS A 650 6.68 7.21 -20.99
C LYS A 650 5.38 8.03 -20.88
N ARG A 651 4.40 7.54 -20.10
CA ARG A 651 3.13 8.20 -19.81
C ARG A 651 2.85 8.18 -18.33
N ASP A 652 2.10 9.16 -17.85
CA ASP A 652 1.74 9.32 -16.44
C ASP A 652 0.33 8.77 -16.12
N GLN A 653 -0.37 8.22 -17.12
CA GLN A 653 -1.67 7.58 -16.92
C GLN A 653 -1.92 6.44 -17.89
N VAL A 654 -2.80 5.52 -17.49
CA VAL A 654 -3.35 4.43 -18.30
C VAL A 654 -4.83 4.73 -18.58
N ALA A 655 -5.21 4.83 -19.85
CA ALA A 655 -6.62 4.96 -20.21
C ALA A 655 -7.37 3.63 -19.93
N PRO A 656 -8.68 3.65 -19.64
CA PRO A 656 -9.46 2.43 -19.39
C PRO A 656 -9.35 1.39 -20.50
N ALA A 657 -9.32 1.82 -21.77
CA ALA A 657 -9.17 0.95 -22.93
C ALA A 657 -7.81 0.22 -22.99
N ASP A 658 -6.78 0.75 -22.33
CA ASP A 658 -5.41 0.24 -22.35
C ASP A 658 -5.10 -0.67 -21.17
N LEU A 659 -6.01 -0.76 -20.20
CA LEU A 659 -5.76 -1.38 -18.90
C LEU A 659 -5.32 -2.84 -18.99
N THR A 660 -5.97 -3.64 -19.86
CA THR A 660 -5.63 -5.06 -20.00
C THR A 660 -4.19 -5.23 -20.50
N ALA A 661 -3.82 -4.53 -21.58
CA ALA A 661 -2.46 -4.58 -22.12
C ALA A 661 -1.40 -4.07 -21.12
N TYR A 662 -1.71 -2.99 -20.40
CA TYR A 662 -0.84 -2.48 -19.34
C TYR A 662 -0.61 -3.51 -18.22
N ARG A 663 -1.66 -4.19 -17.74
CA ARG A 663 -1.55 -5.23 -16.70
C ARG A 663 -0.69 -6.41 -17.17
N GLU A 664 -0.85 -6.83 -18.42
CA GLU A 664 -0.01 -7.88 -19.03
C GLU A 664 1.46 -7.45 -19.07
N SER A 665 1.73 -6.21 -19.49
CA SER A 665 3.07 -5.63 -19.51
C SER A 665 3.66 -5.52 -18.10
N VAL A 666 2.89 -5.11 -17.09
CA VAL A 666 3.33 -5.08 -15.68
C VAL A 666 3.65 -6.48 -15.17
N GLN A 667 2.84 -7.50 -15.50
CA GLN A 667 3.12 -8.87 -15.12
C GLN A 667 4.40 -9.41 -15.80
N ALA A 668 4.60 -9.10 -17.08
CA ALA A 668 5.83 -9.43 -17.79
C ALA A 668 7.05 -8.73 -17.14
N ALA A 669 6.93 -7.45 -16.82
CA ALA A 669 7.97 -6.68 -16.15
C ALA A 669 8.32 -7.25 -14.77
N ARG A 670 7.33 -7.65 -13.98
CA ARG A 670 7.54 -8.28 -12.66
C ARG A 670 8.32 -9.60 -12.77
N ARG A 671 8.09 -10.40 -13.83
CA ARG A 671 8.85 -11.66 -14.04
C ARG A 671 10.34 -11.44 -14.25
N ILE A 672 10.75 -10.32 -14.84
CA ILE A 672 12.17 -9.99 -15.07
C ILE A 672 12.78 -9.08 -14.00
N SER A 673 12.01 -8.72 -12.96
CA SER A 673 12.42 -7.76 -11.91
C SER A 673 12.98 -8.41 -10.65
N GLY A 674 13.32 -9.68 -10.69
CA GLY A 674 13.91 -10.37 -9.55
C GLY A 674 14.59 -11.65 -10.00
N THR A 675 15.39 -12.22 -9.13
CA THR A 675 16.07 -13.48 -9.38
C THR A 675 16.26 -14.26 -8.09
N THR A 676 16.26 -15.57 -8.23
CA THR A 676 16.65 -16.49 -7.17
C THR A 676 18.08 -16.94 -7.45
N LEU A 677 18.97 -16.61 -6.55
CA LEU A 677 20.37 -17.03 -6.63
C LEU A 677 20.56 -18.35 -5.90
N ARG A 678 21.17 -19.31 -6.57
CA ARG A 678 21.62 -20.57 -5.98
C ARG A 678 23.14 -20.53 -5.84
N LEU A 679 23.60 -20.48 -4.62
CA LEU A 679 25.01 -20.33 -4.26
C LEU A 679 25.52 -21.67 -3.72
N PRO A 680 26.20 -22.51 -4.54
CA PRO A 680 26.88 -23.68 -4.03
C PRO A 680 27.97 -23.26 -3.05
N LEU A 681 27.94 -23.80 -1.83
CA LEU A 681 28.90 -23.49 -0.77
C LEU A 681 30.15 -24.39 -0.86
N LEU A 682 30.02 -25.51 -1.57
CA LEU A 682 31.08 -26.49 -1.77
C LEU A 682 31.47 -26.58 -3.25
N ASP A 683 32.68 -27.05 -3.50
CA ASP A 683 33.21 -27.21 -4.85
C ASP A 683 32.50 -28.40 -5.56
N ALA A 684 32.26 -28.29 -6.87
CA ALA A 684 31.56 -29.32 -7.63
C ALA A 684 32.33 -30.65 -7.65
N ASP A 685 33.66 -30.59 -7.75
CA ASP A 685 34.51 -31.81 -7.76
C ASP A 685 34.51 -32.46 -6.38
N ALA A 686 34.54 -31.65 -5.30
CA ALA A 686 34.41 -32.14 -3.93
C ALA A 686 33.05 -32.80 -3.69
N LEU A 687 31.94 -32.18 -4.19
CA LEU A 687 30.60 -32.75 -4.13
C LEU A 687 30.50 -34.09 -4.86
N GLN A 688 31.03 -34.17 -6.05
CA GLN A 688 31.03 -35.40 -6.83
C GLN A 688 31.86 -36.50 -6.15
N GLY A 689 33.05 -36.15 -5.60
CA GLY A 689 33.88 -37.07 -4.84
C GLY A 689 33.15 -37.63 -3.59
N MET A 690 32.48 -36.75 -2.83
CA MET A 690 31.69 -37.18 -1.66
C MET A 690 30.55 -38.11 -2.05
N PHE A 691 29.80 -37.78 -3.12
CA PHE A 691 28.74 -38.64 -3.61
C PHE A 691 29.22 -40.03 -3.98
N THR A 692 30.31 -40.11 -4.75
CA THR A 692 30.89 -41.38 -5.19
C THR A 692 31.39 -42.24 -4.01
N ASP A 693 32.04 -41.61 -3.02
CA ASP A 693 32.53 -42.31 -1.83
C ASP A 693 31.36 -42.83 -0.96
N ILE A 694 30.30 -42.03 -0.77
CA ILE A 694 29.12 -42.43 -0.02
C ILE A 694 28.40 -43.58 -0.73
N GLU A 695 28.21 -43.46 -2.04
CA GLU A 695 27.56 -44.52 -2.85
C GLU A 695 28.32 -45.85 -2.77
N GLN A 696 29.64 -45.80 -2.88
CA GLN A 696 30.50 -47.01 -2.73
C GLN A 696 30.38 -47.62 -1.32
N ARG A 697 30.44 -46.80 -0.26
CA ARG A 697 30.30 -47.29 1.12
C ARG A 697 28.89 -47.89 1.36
N MET A 698 27.85 -47.27 0.82
CA MET A 698 26.48 -47.80 0.94
C MET A 698 26.29 -49.09 0.15
N GLN A 699 26.87 -49.20 -1.04
CA GLN A 699 26.86 -50.44 -1.81
C GLN A 699 27.55 -51.59 -1.06
N GLN A 700 28.68 -51.32 -0.43
CA GLN A 700 29.41 -52.32 0.37
C GLN A 700 28.63 -52.74 1.62
N ARG A 701 27.98 -51.79 2.35
CA ARG A 701 27.21 -52.02 3.58
C ARG A 701 25.86 -52.67 3.34
N HIS A 702 25.19 -52.27 2.27
CA HIS A 702 23.76 -52.53 2.05
C HIS A 702 23.48 -53.07 0.64
N GLY A 703 24.44 -53.80 0.04
CA GLY A 703 24.33 -54.32 -1.33
C GLY A 703 23.13 -55.26 -1.58
N SER A 704 22.56 -55.83 -0.53
CA SER A 704 21.31 -56.63 -0.57
C SER A 704 20.02 -55.82 -0.34
N THR A 705 20.12 -54.51 -0.11
CA THR A 705 18.95 -53.64 0.13
C THR A 705 18.28 -53.26 -1.19
N SER A 706 16.96 -52.96 -1.16
CA SER A 706 16.26 -52.43 -2.35
C SER A 706 16.90 -51.13 -2.83
N ASP A 707 16.88 -50.89 -4.15
CA ASP A 707 17.47 -49.70 -4.74
C ASP A 707 16.82 -48.41 -4.15
N ALA A 708 15.51 -48.40 -3.92
CA ALA A 708 14.81 -47.26 -3.32
C ALA A 708 15.32 -46.96 -1.90
N LEU A 709 15.47 -47.96 -1.03
CA LEU A 709 15.98 -47.72 0.33
C LEU A 709 17.44 -47.28 0.31
N ARG A 710 18.25 -47.84 -0.56
CA ARG A 710 19.65 -47.45 -0.73
C ARG A 710 19.76 -46.00 -1.18
N GLU A 711 18.94 -45.60 -2.16
CA GLU A 711 18.89 -44.22 -2.65
C GLU A 711 18.52 -43.23 -1.51
N ILE A 712 17.52 -43.54 -0.70
CA ILE A 712 17.16 -42.73 0.46
C ILE A 712 18.33 -42.59 1.44
N MET A 713 19.00 -43.69 1.77
CA MET A 713 20.11 -43.70 2.71
C MET A 713 21.34 -42.93 2.17
N VAL A 714 21.72 -43.13 0.90
CA VAL A 714 22.77 -42.36 0.22
C VAL A 714 22.47 -40.88 0.28
N ARG A 715 21.21 -40.48 0.02
CA ARG A 715 20.76 -39.08 0.09
C ARG A 715 20.92 -38.49 1.50
N GLN A 716 20.61 -39.25 2.56
CA GLN A 716 20.71 -38.73 3.93
C GLN A 716 22.18 -38.67 4.41
N GLU A 717 23.00 -39.63 4.06
CA GLU A 717 24.46 -39.58 4.33
C GLU A 717 25.11 -38.41 3.61
N LEU A 718 24.72 -38.15 2.36
CA LEU A 718 25.21 -37.00 1.60
C LEU A 718 24.79 -35.70 2.28
N GLU A 719 23.51 -35.56 2.70
CA GLU A 719 23.03 -34.35 3.40
C GLU A 719 23.84 -34.12 4.70
N SER A 720 24.08 -35.18 5.47
CA SER A 720 24.87 -35.07 6.71
C SER A 720 26.33 -34.67 6.42
N ALA A 721 26.94 -35.22 5.39
CA ALA A 721 28.33 -34.91 4.99
C ALA A 721 28.43 -33.46 4.47
N LEU A 722 27.50 -33.02 3.62
CA LEU A 722 27.41 -31.65 3.09
C LEU A 722 27.21 -30.62 4.22
N ALA A 723 26.32 -30.91 5.15
CA ALA A 723 26.11 -30.04 6.32
C ALA A 723 27.37 -29.96 7.18
N THR A 724 28.07 -31.07 7.37
CA THR A 724 29.32 -31.10 8.14
C THR A 724 30.42 -30.24 7.50
N GLU A 725 30.64 -30.37 6.20
CA GLU A 725 31.60 -29.53 5.48
C GLU A 725 31.17 -28.05 5.45
N THR A 726 29.90 -27.79 5.34
CA THR A 726 29.38 -26.40 5.42
C THR A 726 29.63 -25.79 6.80
N LEU A 727 29.47 -26.56 7.89
CA LEU A 727 29.77 -26.07 9.25
C LEU A 727 31.27 -25.86 9.46
N LYS A 728 32.13 -26.65 8.86
CA LYS A 728 33.59 -26.42 8.88
C LYS A 728 33.94 -25.09 8.17
N LEU A 729 33.27 -24.80 7.06
CA LEU A 729 33.50 -23.60 6.25
C LEU A 729 32.97 -22.35 6.97
N ALA A 730 31.72 -22.41 7.45
CA ALA A 730 30.99 -21.25 8.03
C ALA A 730 31.28 -21.06 9.53
N GLY A 731 31.63 -22.15 10.27
CA GLY A 731 31.73 -22.13 11.72
C GLY A 731 30.39 -22.34 12.44
N GLU A 732 30.42 -22.90 13.64
CA GLU A 732 29.22 -23.17 14.43
C GLU A 732 28.54 -21.90 14.97
N ALA A 733 29.22 -20.78 15.03
CA ALA A 733 28.67 -19.48 15.43
C ALA A 733 28.08 -18.69 14.23
N SER A 734 28.15 -19.23 13.04
CA SER A 734 27.61 -18.61 11.83
C SER A 734 26.10 -18.46 11.91
N PRO A 735 25.52 -17.38 11.39
CA PRO A 735 24.04 -17.24 11.22
C PRO A 735 23.43 -18.35 10.34
N LEU A 736 24.25 -19.01 9.53
CA LEU A 736 23.82 -20.16 8.71
C LEU A 736 23.76 -21.46 9.54
N ALA A 737 24.48 -21.54 10.66
CA ALA A 737 24.60 -22.75 11.47
C ALA A 737 23.24 -23.31 11.95
N PRO A 738 22.24 -22.54 12.39
CA PRO A 738 20.94 -23.09 12.77
C PRO A 738 20.28 -23.89 11.68
N ALA A 739 20.25 -23.38 10.46
CA ALA A 739 19.64 -24.06 9.30
C ALA A 739 20.43 -25.32 8.89
N VAL A 740 21.76 -25.24 8.93
CA VAL A 740 22.63 -26.37 8.59
C VAL A 740 22.55 -27.50 9.64
N LEU A 741 22.60 -27.15 10.93
CA LEU A 741 22.44 -28.06 12.04
C LEU A 741 21.06 -28.73 12.00
N HIS A 742 20.01 -28.00 11.72
CA HIS A 742 18.66 -28.55 11.56
C HIS A 742 18.61 -29.61 10.44
N LYS A 743 19.14 -29.33 9.27
CA LYS A 743 19.19 -30.28 8.15
C LYS A 743 20.02 -31.51 8.52
N ARG A 744 21.15 -31.34 9.17
CA ARG A 744 21.99 -32.46 9.65
C ARG A 744 21.29 -33.31 10.70
N ALA A 745 20.57 -32.65 11.66
CA ALA A 745 19.77 -33.34 12.66
C ALA A 745 18.68 -34.22 12.05
N ILE A 746 18.01 -33.76 10.98
CA ILE A 746 17.01 -34.54 10.23
C ILE A 746 17.71 -35.75 9.56
N ALA A 747 18.83 -35.50 8.89
CA ALA A 747 19.58 -36.57 8.23
C ALA A 747 20.04 -37.64 9.24
N HIS A 748 20.58 -37.24 10.39
CA HIS A 748 20.97 -38.14 11.48
C HIS A 748 19.78 -38.95 12.00
N ASN A 749 18.62 -38.30 12.16
CA ASN A 749 17.39 -38.99 12.60
C ASN A 749 16.95 -40.09 11.64
N LEU A 750 16.96 -39.82 10.34
CA LEU A 750 16.63 -40.78 9.28
C LEU A 750 17.65 -41.89 9.11
N LEU A 751 18.89 -41.66 9.55
CA LEU A 751 19.95 -42.67 9.60
C LEU A 751 20.00 -43.43 10.96
N SER A 752 19.01 -43.25 11.84
CA SER A 752 18.97 -43.80 13.19
C SER A 752 20.15 -43.39 14.09
N GLN A 753 20.80 -42.25 13.82
CA GLN A 753 21.88 -41.65 14.59
C GLN A 753 21.32 -40.69 15.64
N PHE A 754 20.53 -41.17 16.59
CA PHE A 754 19.71 -40.35 17.45
C PHE A 754 20.49 -39.45 18.42
N ASP A 755 21.63 -39.92 18.96
CA ASP A 755 22.49 -39.10 19.82
C ASP A 755 23.11 -37.93 19.05
N ALA A 756 23.49 -38.12 17.79
CA ALA A 756 23.99 -37.07 16.93
C ALA A 756 22.86 -36.03 16.64
N THR A 757 21.62 -36.48 16.42
CA THR A 757 20.44 -35.60 16.30
C THR A 757 20.30 -34.72 17.52
N LEU A 758 20.35 -35.32 18.72
CA LEU A 758 20.19 -34.56 19.98
C LEU A 758 21.32 -33.52 20.16
N ALA A 759 22.55 -33.88 19.80
CA ALA A 759 23.69 -32.97 19.86
C ALA A 759 23.53 -31.77 18.93
N ASP A 760 23.08 -31.98 17.69
CA ASP A 760 22.88 -30.90 16.72
C ASP A 760 21.68 -30.02 17.12
N VAL A 761 20.59 -30.61 17.57
CA VAL A 761 19.42 -29.86 18.07
C VAL A 761 19.79 -28.99 19.27
N ALA A 762 20.60 -29.51 20.23
CA ALA A 762 21.04 -28.74 21.37
C ALA A 762 21.86 -27.48 21.00
N LYS A 763 22.65 -27.57 19.92
CA LYS A 763 23.39 -26.43 19.36
C LYS A 763 22.48 -25.45 18.60
N ALA A 764 21.48 -25.94 17.86
CA ALA A 764 20.63 -25.11 17.02
C ALA A 764 19.54 -24.34 17.80
N LEU A 765 18.97 -24.95 18.85
CA LEU A 765 17.85 -24.39 19.62
C LEU A 765 18.10 -22.95 20.14
N PRO A 766 19.22 -22.63 20.79
CA PRO A 766 19.47 -21.29 21.32
C PRO A 766 19.64 -20.23 20.20
N LEU A 767 19.88 -20.67 18.95
CA LEU A 767 20.14 -19.81 17.81
C LEU A 767 18.90 -19.63 16.91
N THR A 768 17.80 -20.34 17.18
CA THR A 768 16.61 -20.40 16.32
C THR A 768 15.44 -19.69 16.97
N PRO A 769 14.91 -18.58 16.38
CA PRO A 769 13.77 -17.84 16.96
C PRO A 769 12.46 -18.65 17.02
N GLN A 770 12.24 -19.55 16.05
CA GLN A 770 11.05 -20.40 15.95
C GLN A 770 11.46 -21.86 15.84
N PRO A 771 11.69 -22.55 16.95
CA PRO A 771 12.36 -23.87 16.96
C PRO A 771 11.39 -25.07 16.82
N ALA A 772 10.15 -24.91 16.32
CA ALA A 772 9.15 -25.99 16.27
C ALA A 772 9.66 -27.26 15.58
N GLU A 773 10.31 -27.15 14.42
CA GLU A 773 10.85 -28.29 13.69
C GLU A 773 12.03 -28.96 14.41
N LEU A 774 12.83 -28.18 15.14
CA LEU A 774 13.91 -28.73 15.99
C LEU A 774 13.35 -29.52 17.17
N TYR A 775 12.26 -29.06 17.78
CA TYR A 775 11.57 -29.82 18.82
C TYR A 775 10.95 -31.12 18.28
N VAL A 776 10.43 -31.12 17.06
CA VAL A 776 9.99 -32.36 16.38
C VAL A 776 11.16 -33.32 16.22
N ALA A 777 12.29 -32.87 15.66
CA ALA A 777 13.48 -33.72 15.49
C ALA A 777 13.98 -34.27 16.84
N ARG A 778 14.03 -33.44 17.87
CA ARG A 778 14.37 -33.87 19.25
C ARG A 778 13.42 -34.92 19.78
N GLY A 779 12.12 -34.70 19.66
CA GLY A 779 11.11 -35.61 20.18
C GLY A 779 11.15 -36.97 19.48
N LEU A 780 11.38 -37.01 18.15
CA LEU A 780 11.54 -38.25 17.41
C LEU A 780 12.79 -39.02 17.85
N ALA A 781 13.94 -38.37 18.02
CA ALA A 781 15.16 -39.01 18.48
C ALA A 781 15.01 -39.55 19.90
N LEU A 782 14.45 -38.75 20.84
CA LEU A 782 14.18 -39.16 22.21
C LEU A 782 13.25 -40.38 22.27
N LEU A 783 12.19 -40.36 21.49
CA LEU A 783 11.26 -41.49 21.40
C LEU A 783 11.99 -42.76 20.92
N SER A 784 12.77 -42.68 19.86
CA SER A 784 13.53 -43.80 19.30
C SER A 784 14.58 -44.36 20.29
N LEU A 785 15.10 -43.51 21.18
CA LEU A 785 15.96 -43.93 22.29
C LEU A 785 15.18 -44.53 23.47
N GLY A 786 13.85 -44.54 23.44
CA GLY A 786 12.98 -45.01 24.53
C GLY A 786 12.74 -44.00 25.65
N ARG A 787 13.13 -42.75 25.46
CA ARG A 787 12.97 -41.62 26.43
C ARG A 787 11.62 -40.93 26.21
N ALA A 788 10.52 -41.69 26.40
CA ALA A 788 9.18 -41.26 26.06
C ALA A 788 8.69 -40.01 26.78
N ASP A 789 9.05 -39.84 28.05
CA ASP A 789 8.68 -38.67 28.86
C ASP A 789 9.23 -37.37 28.27
N GLU A 790 10.53 -37.36 27.96
CA GLU A 790 11.20 -36.22 27.32
C GLU A 790 10.71 -35.98 25.88
N ALA A 791 10.34 -37.06 25.18
CA ALA A 791 9.76 -36.95 23.85
C ALA A 791 8.40 -36.22 23.89
N VAL A 792 7.54 -36.54 24.88
CA VAL A 792 6.25 -35.83 25.07
C VAL A 792 6.47 -34.33 25.29
N ASP A 793 7.44 -33.95 26.14
CA ASP A 793 7.73 -32.55 26.41
C ASP A 793 8.26 -31.83 25.16
N ALA A 794 9.15 -32.45 24.39
CA ALA A 794 9.65 -31.90 23.15
C ALA A 794 8.50 -31.72 22.10
N MET A 795 7.63 -32.71 21.96
CA MET A 795 6.51 -32.66 21.01
C MET A 795 5.44 -31.61 21.41
N ARG A 796 5.25 -31.35 22.72
CA ARG A 796 4.38 -30.26 23.20
C ARG A 796 4.96 -28.91 22.81
N GLN A 797 6.27 -28.71 22.96
CA GLN A 797 6.96 -27.48 22.55
C GLN A 797 6.90 -27.26 21.02
N ALA A 798 6.78 -28.33 20.23
CA ALA A 798 6.66 -28.27 18.78
C ALA A 798 5.26 -27.85 18.27
N ARG A 799 4.21 -27.86 19.12
CA ARG A 799 2.81 -27.59 18.76
C ARG A 799 2.46 -26.11 18.60
N GLU A 800 3.39 -25.25 18.24
CA GLU A 800 3.08 -23.85 17.95
C GLU A 800 2.24 -23.65 16.67
N PRO A 801 1.52 -22.48 16.51
CA PRO A 801 0.62 -22.26 15.37
C PRO A 801 1.28 -22.44 14.02
N GLY A 802 0.80 -23.38 13.20
CA GLY A 802 1.24 -23.65 11.84
C GLY A 802 1.91 -25.00 11.58
N HIS A 803 2.32 -25.77 12.62
CA HIS A 803 2.98 -27.07 12.49
C HIS A 803 2.19 -28.26 13.10
N THR A 804 0.88 -28.19 13.10
CA THR A 804 0.00 -28.99 13.95
C THR A 804 -0.03 -30.50 13.64
N GLY A 805 -0.15 -30.91 12.39
CA GLY A 805 -0.40 -32.33 12.07
C GLY A 805 0.75 -33.30 12.39
N PHE A 806 2.00 -32.95 12.03
CA PHE A 806 3.16 -33.82 12.24
C PHE A 806 3.61 -33.87 13.70
N ALA A 807 3.59 -32.75 14.40
CA ALA A 807 3.87 -32.67 15.82
C ALA A 807 2.82 -33.40 16.66
N THR A 808 1.55 -33.33 16.27
CA THR A 808 0.42 -34.03 16.92
C THR A 808 0.57 -35.55 16.79
N LYS A 809 0.94 -36.08 15.59
CA LYS A 809 1.25 -37.50 15.41
C LYS A 809 2.43 -37.94 16.27
N GLY A 810 3.50 -37.14 16.29
CA GLY A 810 4.68 -37.38 17.13
C GLY A 810 4.35 -37.43 18.63
N LEU A 811 3.50 -36.51 19.10
CA LEU A 811 2.99 -36.48 20.46
C LEU A 811 2.19 -37.74 20.78
N GLY A 812 1.29 -38.18 19.91
CA GLY A 812 0.54 -39.42 20.06
C GLY A 812 1.45 -40.64 20.17
N ASN A 813 2.48 -40.77 19.33
CA ASN A 813 3.45 -41.87 19.46
C ASN A 813 4.21 -41.81 20.80
N ALA A 814 4.64 -40.64 21.25
CA ALA A 814 5.35 -40.50 22.54
C ALA A 814 4.45 -40.87 23.72
N GLN A 815 3.18 -40.43 23.71
CA GLN A 815 2.19 -40.79 24.71
C GLN A 815 1.85 -42.32 24.73
N TYR A 816 1.77 -42.94 23.53
CA TYR A 816 1.59 -44.37 23.41
C TYR A 816 2.72 -45.15 24.09
N TYR A 817 3.95 -44.79 23.81
CA TYR A 817 5.14 -45.42 24.40
C TYR A 817 5.36 -45.07 25.87
N GLN A 818 4.79 -43.95 26.35
CA GLN A 818 4.70 -43.59 27.79
C GLN A 818 3.63 -44.43 28.51
N GLY A 819 2.72 -45.13 27.80
CA GLY A 819 1.62 -45.89 28.39
C GLY A 819 0.34 -45.07 28.61
N ARG A 820 0.32 -43.78 28.19
CA ARG A 820 -0.85 -42.89 28.31
C ARG A 820 -1.79 -43.08 27.10
N TYR A 821 -2.42 -44.24 27.01
CA TYR A 821 -3.17 -44.63 25.80
C TYR A 821 -4.40 -43.77 25.53
N ALA A 822 -5.07 -43.25 26.55
CA ALA A 822 -6.18 -42.33 26.37
C ALA A 822 -5.78 -41.01 25.74
N ASP A 823 -4.63 -40.45 26.14
CA ASP A 823 -4.11 -39.22 25.58
C ASP A 823 -3.60 -39.44 24.16
N ALA A 824 -2.94 -40.60 23.90
CA ALA A 824 -2.50 -40.99 22.56
C ALA A 824 -3.70 -41.16 21.59
N GLU A 825 -4.79 -41.79 22.04
CA GLU A 825 -6.03 -41.91 21.26
C GLU A 825 -6.57 -40.53 20.88
N ALA A 826 -6.61 -39.57 21.81
CA ALA A 826 -7.05 -38.21 21.55
C ALA A 826 -6.13 -37.48 20.52
N SER A 827 -4.82 -37.60 20.69
CA SER A 827 -3.84 -36.97 19.78
C SER A 827 -3.92 -37.56 18.36
N PHE A 828 -4.11 -38.90 18.21
CA PHE A 828 -4.24 -39.47 16.87
C PHE A 828 -5.59 -39.22 16.22
N ARG A 829 -6.66 -39.03 16.97
CA ARG A 829 -7.95 -38.58 16.45
C ARG A 829 -7.82 -37.17 15.88
N GLU A 830 -7.23 -36.25 16.65
CA GLU A 830 -6.91 -34.89 16.21
C GLU A 830 -6.03 -34.90 14.96
N ALA A 831 -4.98 -35.72 14.95
CA ALA A 831 -4.08 -35.81 13.79
C ALA A 831 -4.78 -36.34 12.53
N ALA A 832 -5.70 -37.32 12.66
CA ALA A 832 -6.49 -37.84 11.55
C ALA A 832 -7.46 -36.80 10.97
N GLU A 833 -7.99 -35.89 11.79
CA GLU A 833 -8.83 -34.77 11.36
C GLU A 833 -8.04 -33.67 10.65
N GLN A 834 -6.80 -33.44 11.07
CA GLN A 834 -5.90 -32.40 10.54
C GLN A 834 -5.10 -32.84 9.30
N SER A 835 -5.11 -34.12 8.95
CA SER A 835 -4.30 -34.73 7.88
C SER A 835 -5.17 -35.27 6.73
N ALA A 836 -4.54 -35.48 5.57
CA ALA A 836 -5.16 -36.07 4.39
C ALA A 836 -4.23 -37.15 3.78
N GLY A 837 -4.79 -38.05 2.94
CA GLY A 837 -4.02 -39.07 2.24
C GLY A 837 -3.30 -40.04 3.18
N GLU A 838 -2.07 -40.42 2.86
CA GLU A 838 -1.26 -41.38 3.63
C GLU A 838 -1.02 -40.90 5.08
N ASP A 839 -0.82 -39.60 5.30
CA ASP A 839 -0.64 -39.07 6.63
C ASP A 839 -1.84 -39.28 7.55
N ARG A 840 -3.06 -39.21 6.99
CA ARG A 840 -4.29 -39.52 7.70
C ARG A 840 -4.40 -41.01 7.99
N GLU A 841 -4.03 -41.85 7.02
CA GLU A 841 -4.08 -43.32 7.17
C GLU A 841 -3.12 -43.79 8.27
N PHE A 842 -1.89 -43.26 8.33
CA PHE A 842 -0.99 -43.53 9.45
C PHE A 842 -1.55 -43.06 10.81
N ALA A 843 -2.21 -41.91 10.85
CA ALA A 843 -2.86 -41.47 12.09
C ALA A 843 -4.01 -42.39 12.51
N LEU A 844 -4.77 -42.94 11.57
CA LEU A 844 -5.83 -43.93 11.84
C LEU A 844 -5.26 -45.26 12.36
N ILE A 845 -4.13 -45.75 11.81
CA ILE A 845 -3.44 -46.95 12.29
C ILE A 845 -3.09 -46.80 13.78
N TRP A 846 -2.48 -45.69 14.15
CA TRP A 846 -2.08 -45.40 15.53
C TRP A 846 -3.27 -45.07 16.44
N LEU A 847 -4.37 -44.51 15.89
CA LEU A 847 -5.64 -44.36 16.59
C LEU A 847 -6.19 -45.73 17.01
N TYR A 848 -6.16 -46.73 16.09
CA TYR A 848 -6.54 -48.10 16.39
C TYR A 848 -5.70 -48.67 17.55
N LEU A 849 -4.37 -48.63 17.44
CA LEU A 849 -3.47 -49.22 18.42
C LEU A 849 -3.65 -48.57 19.81
N SER A 850 -3.85 -47.28 19.85
CA SER A 850 -4.08 -46.53 21.10
C SER A 850 -5.43 -46.88 21.73
N ALA A 851 -6.51 -46.91 20.95
CA ALA A 851 -7.85 -47.22 21.40
C ALA A 851 -7.98 -48.70 21.83
N GLU A 852 -7.24 -49.61 21.19
CA GLU A 852 -7.19 -51.00 21.56
C GLU A 852 -6.50 -51.19 22.93
N ARG A 853 -5.38 -50.49 23.16
CA ARG A 853 -4.68 -50.44 24.47
C ARG A 853 -5.51 -49.70 25.54
N ASN A 854 -6.37 -48.78 25.13
CA ASN A 854 -7.25 -48.00 26.01
C ASN A 854 -8.62 -48.68 26.22
N GLY A 855 -8.68 -49.97 26.32
CA GLY A 855 -9.89 -50.73 26.68
C GLY A 855 -10.56 -51.56 25.54
N GLY A 856 -9.77 -52.03 24.55
CA GLY A 856 -10.24 -52.94 23.51
C GLY A 856 -11.19 -52.32 22.48
N ARG A 857 -11.08 -51.04 22.21
CA ARG A 857 -12.00 -50.26 21.38
C ARG A 857 -11.45 -49.93 19.98
N GLY A 858 -10.33 -50.55 19.57
CA GLY A 858 -9.64 -50.17 18.33
C GLY A 858 -10.51 -50.28 17.08
N ARG A 859 -11.25 -51.39 16.93
CA ARG A 859 -12.17 -51.54 15.78
C ARG A 859 -13.31 -50.52 15.79
N ALA A 860 -13.85 -50.20 16.96
CA ALA A 860 -14.88 -49.17 17.08
C ALA A 860 -14.35 -47.77 16.70
N ALA A 861 -13.09 -47.45 17.05
CA ALA A 861 -12.45 -46.19 16.69
C ALA A 861 -12.21 -46.07 15.16
N LEU A 862 -11.91 -47.18 14.45
CA LEU A 862 -11.73 -47.16 13.01
C LEU A 862 -13.04 -47.18 12.21
N ALA A 863 -14.13 -47.74 12.75
CA ALA A 863 -15.36 -47.99 12.02
C ALA A 863 -15.88 -46.78 11.20
N PRO A 864 -15.86 -45.53 11.69
CA PRO A 864 -16.33 -44.35 10.94
C PRO A 864 -15.45 -44.00 9.70
N HIS A 865 -14.25 -44.55 9.63
CA HIS A 865 -13.21 -44.11 8.68
C HIS A 865 -12.88 -45.15 7.61
N VAL A 866 -13.07 -46.46 7.88
CA VAL A 866 -12.62 -47.55 7.04
C VAL A 866 -13.16 -47.48 5.62
N GLU A 867 -14.44 -47.14 5.44
CA GLU A 867 -15.07 -47.04 4.11
C GLU A 867 -14.53 -45.89 3.25
N GLN A 868 -13.80 -44.96 3.86
CA GLN A 868 -13.15 -43.82 3.19
C GLN A 868 -11.70 -44.09 2.82
N VAL A 869 -11.16 -45.25 3.22
CA VAL A 869 -9.75 -45.63 3.01
C VAL A 869 -9.70 -46.72 1.92
N ASP A 870 -8.81 -46.55 0.95
CA ASP A 870 -8.56 -47.51 -0.11
C ASP A 870 -7.67 -48.65 0.42
N GLY A 871 -8.30 -49.82 0.71
CA GLY A 871 -7.61 -51.02 1.18
C GLY A 871 -6.69 -51.68 0.11
N GLY A 872 -6.80 -51.32 -1.16
CA GLY A 872 -5.93 -51.78 -2.25
C GLY A 872 -4.68 -50.95 -2.44
N ARG A 873 -4.48 -49.88 -1.63
CA ARG A 873 -3.35 -48.99 -1.64
C ARG A 873 -2.62 -49.00 -0.28
N TRP A 874 -1.31 -48.86 -0.29
CA TRP A 874 -0.47 -48.70 0.92
C TRP A 874 -0.54 -47.24 1.42
N PRO A 875 -0.66 -46.93 2.76
CA PRO A 875 -0.78 -47.88 3.90
C PRO A 875 -2.25 -48.23 4.23
N GLY A 876 -3.25 -47.87 3.40
CA GLY A 876 -4.67 -48.20 3.62
C GLY A 876 -4.94 -49.66 3.83
N ALA A 877 -4.13 -50.56 3.21
CA ALA A 877 -4.18 -52.00 3.44
C ALA A 877 -4.00 -52.39 4.93
N VAL A 878 -3.14 -51.63 5.67
CA VAL A 878 -2.91 -51.81 7.11
C VAL A 878 -4.16 -51.45 7.89
N VAL A 879 -4.82 -50.34 7.53
CA VAL A 879 -6.09 -49.92 8.15
C VAL A 879 -7.16 -50.99 8.02
N HIS A 880 -7.31 -51.55 6.80
CA HIS A 880 -8.29 -52.64 6.56
C HIS A 880 -7.93 -53.94 7.31
N TYR A 881 -6.65 -54.26 7.46
CA TYR A 881 -6.19 -55.37 8.26
C TYR A 881 -6.56 -55.23 9.75
N LEU A 882 -6.23 -54.07 10.33
CA LEU A 882 -6.52 -53.75 11.73
C LEU A 882 -8.04 -53.69 12.00
N ALA A 883 -8.81 -53.26 11.05
CA ALA A 883 -10.28 -53.26 11.11
C ALA A 883 -10.88 -54.64 10.99
N GLY A 884 -10.09 -55.69 10.66
CA GLY A 884 -10.55 -57.06 10.45
C GLY A 884 -11.25 -57.33 9.12
N ARG A 885 -11.05 -56.45 8.12
CA ARG A 885 -11.59 -56.57 6.76
C ARG A 885 -10.77 -57.46 5.87
N THR A 886 -9.48 -57.61 6.18
CA THR A 886 -8.51 -58.44 5.43
C THR A 886 -7.71 -59.32 6.39
N THR A 887 -7.17 -60.43 5.86
CA THR A 887 -6.30 -61.34 6.62
C THR A 887 -4.83 -60.88 6.55
N GLN A 888 -4.01 -61.41 7.48
CA GLN A 888 -2.57 -61.21 7.44
C GLN A 888 -1.96 -61.60 6.08
N GLU A 889 -2.42 -62.72 5.48
CA GLU A 889 -1.93 -63.15 4.19
C GLU A 889 -2.28 -62.17 3.05
N GLN A 890 -3.48 -61.58 3.12
CA GLN A 890 -3.89 -60.53 2.17
C GLN A 890 -3.04 -59.26 2.35
N LEU A 891 -2.82 -58.81 3.58
CA LEU A 891 -1.94 -57.65 3.89
C LEU A 891 -0.56 -57.87 3.31
N LEU A 892 0.05 -59.04 3.53
CA LEU A 892 1.41 -59.35 3.00
C LEU A 892 1.45 -59.47 1.46
N ARG A 893 0.33 -59.85 0.81
CA ARG A 893 0.20 -59.76 -0.64
C ARG A 893 0.19 -58.33 -1.14
N GLU A 894 -0.59 -57.46 -0.51
CA GLU A 894 -0.64 -56.05 -0.86
C GLU A 894 0.75 -55.36 -0.65
N ALA A 895 1.44 -55.66 0.44
CA ALA A 895 2.81 -55.13 0.69
C ALA A 895 3.83 -55.52 -0.41
N ARG A 896 3.59 -56.65 -1.14
CA ARG A 896 4.45 -57.16 -2.22
C ARG A 896 4.05 -56.68 -3.62
N LYS A 897 2.96 -55.95 -3.74
CA LYS A 897 2.37 -55.59 -5.04
C LYS A 897 3.24 -54.57 -5.79
N ASP A 898 3.76 -53.61 -5.09
CA ASP A 898 4.72 -52.64 -5.62
C ASP A 898 6.16 -53.20 -5.42
N LYS A 899 6.81 -53.64 -6.52
CA LYS A 899 8.13 -54.21 -6.46
C LYS A 899 9.23 -53.26 -5.98
N GLN A 900 9.05 -51.97 -6.21
CA GLN A 900 10.04 -50.95 -5.76
C GLN A 900 9.91 -50.72 -4.24
N MET A 901 8.69 -50.74 -3.71
CA MET A 901 8.39 -50.47 -2.30
C MET A 901 8.26 -51.80 -1.47
N GLU A 902 8.35 -53.00 -2.09
CA GLU A 902 8.07 -54.27 -1.44
C GLU A 902 8.78 -54.43 -0.08
N ARG A 903 10.06 -54.16 0.01
CA ARG A 903 10.82 -54.34 1.28
C ARG A 903 10.39 -53.33 2.34
N LEU A 904 10.07 -52.12 1.94
CA LEU A 904 9.62 -51.06 2.84
C LEU A 904 8.21 -51.36 3.39
N ASN A 905 7.28 -51.67 2.49
CA ASN A 905 5.92 -52.07 2.85
C ASN A 905 5.90 -53.35 3.71
N LEU A 906 6.80 -54.31 3.44
CA LEU A 906 6.96 -55.48 4.28
C LEU A 906 7.52 -55.16 5.67
N SER A 907 8.41 -54.20 5.79
CA SER A 907 8.92 -53.72 7.09
C SER A 907 7.80 -53.21 7.96
N GLU A 908 6.93 -52.34 7.39
CA GLU A 908 5.76 -51.78 8.08
C GLU A 908 4.73 -52.88 8.34
N ALA A 909 4.44 -53.77 7.37
CA ALA A 909 3.50 -54.85 7.55
C ALA A 909 3.89 -55.78 8.72
N TRP A 910 5.16 -56.18 8.81
CA TRP A 910 5.63 -57.04 9.91
C TRP A 910 5.51 -56.33 11.26
N PHE A 911 5.79 -55.00 11.32
CA PHE A 911 5.65 -54.22 12.54
C PHE A 911 4.19 -54.22 13.00
N TYR A 912 3.21 -53.91 12.13
CA TYR A 912 1.80 -53.85 12.52
C TYR A 912 1.19 -55.22 12.78
N VAL A 913 1.62 -56.28 12.12
CA VAL A 913 1.31 -57.66 12.47
C VAL A 913 1.85 -58.01 13.87
N GLY A 914 3.09 -57.59 14.16
CA GLY A 914 3.67 -57.74 15.50
C GLY A 914 2.86 -57.03 16.60
N GLN A 915 2.45 -55.78 16.32
CA GLN A 915 1.57 -55.04 17.26
C GLN A 915 0.22 -55.78 17.51
N GLN A 916 -0.40 -56.34 16.44
CA GLN A 916 -1.65 -57.07 16.58
C GLN A 916 -1.46 -58.38 17.38
N LEU A 917 -0.36 -59.12 17.17
CA LEU A 917 -0.04 -60.33 17.95
C LEU A 917 0.22 -59.97 19.42
N LEU A 918 0.92 -58.85 19.68
CA LEU A 918 1.19 -58.35 21.05
C LEU A 918 -0.14 -57.99 21.78
N LEU A 919 -1.08 -57.39 21.04
CA LEU A 919 -2.41 -57.06 21.58
C LEU A 919 -3.27 -58.31 21.87
N SER A 920 -3.10 -59.40 21.13
CA SER A 920 -3.76 -60.66 21.35
C SER A 920 -3.08 -61.56 22.40
N GLY A 921 -1.92 -61.15 22.96
CA GLY A 921 -1.18 -61.88 23.98
C GLY A 921 -0.12 -62.86 23.42
N ASP A 922 0.05 -63.01 22.10
CA ASP A 922 1.12 -63.82 21.51
C ASP A 922 2.44 -63.00 21.47
N VAL A 923 3.12 -62.97 22.62
CA VAL A 923 4.39 -62.20 22.79
C VAL A 923 5.51 -62.78 21.95
N ASP A 924 5.61 -64.10 21.82
CA ASP A 924 6.65 -64.78 21.03
C ASP A 924 6.45 -64.55 19.51
N GLY A 925 5.18 -64.62 19.07
CA GLY A 925 4.83 -64.27 17.71
C GLY A 925 5.18 -62.83 17.38
N ALA A 926 4.81 -61.87 18.28
CA ALA A 926 5.12 -60.48 18.13
C ALA A 926 6.63 -60.20 18.05
N ARG A 927 7.42 -60.84 18.95
CA ARG A 927 8.90 -60.75 18.93
C ARG A 927 9.50 -61.16 17.59
N ARG A 928 9.04 -62.28 17.01
CA ARG A 928 9.53 -62.72 15.67
C ARG A 928 9.16 -61.71 14.57
N MET A 929 8.02 -61.05 14.65
CA MET A 929 7.63 -60.02 13.66
C MET A 929 8.45 -58.77 13.80
N PHE A 930 8.73 -58.29 15.01
CA PHE A 930 9.59 -57.14 15.25
C PHE A 930 11.05 -57.42 14.83
N GLN A 931 11.56 -58.65 15.05
CA GLN A 931 12.86 -59.07 14.54
C GLN A 931 12.93 -58.97 13.02
N ARG A 932 11.92 -59.45 12.31
CA ARG A 932 11.85 -59.34 10.82
C ARG A 932 11.83 -57.89 10.36
N THR A 933 11.11 -57.00 11.06
CA THR A 933 11.09 -55.57 10.79
C THR A 933 12.51 -54.99 10.88
N VAL A 934 13.24 -55.30 11.97
CA VAL A 934 14.59 -54.82 12.18
C VAL A 934 15.58 -55.42 11.16
N GLU A 935 15.48 -56.68 10.81
CA GLU A 935 16.34 -57.37 9.82
C GLU A 935 16.24 -56.80 8.41
N ILE A 936 15.11 -56.21 8.03
CA ILE A 936 14.96 -55.46 6.78
C ILE A 936 15.88 -54.22 6.74
N GLY A 937 16.17 -53.62 7.88
CA GLY A 937 17.09 -52.48 7.98
C GLY A 937 16.55 -51.19 7.37
N ALA A 938 15.23 -50.98 7.39
CA ALA A 938 14.58 -49.77 6.85
C ALA A 938 14.77 -48.59 7.82
N LEU A 939 16.00 -48.12 8.05
CA LEU A 939 16.41 -47.10 9.02
C LEU A 939 15.60 -45.80 8.91
N PRO A 940 15.23 -45.28 7.73
CA PRO A 940 14.44 -44.05 7.60
C PRO A 940 12.98 -44.15 8.08
N TYR A 941 12.50 -45.41 8.28
CA TYR A 941 11.11 -45.70 8.69
C TYR A 941 10.99 -45.83 10.19
N ARG A 942 9.98 -45.23 10.77
CA ARG A 942 9.75 -45.20 12.24
C ARG A 942 9.47 -46.56 12.81
N GLU A 943 8.81 -47.46 12.03
CA GLU A 943 8.52 -48.82 12.39
C GLU A 943 9.76 -49.61 12.71
N HIS A 944 10.87 -49.33 12.03
CA HIS A 944 12.17 -49.93 12.38
C HIS A 944 12.61 -49.52 13.81
N ALA A 945 12.59 -48.23 14.13
CA ALA A 945 12.95 -47.75 15.47
C ALA A 945 11.97 -48.25 16.54
N PHE A 946 10.68 -48.25 16.22
CA PHE A 946 9.64 -48.73 17.14
C PHE A 946 9.76 -50.22 17.38
N ALA A 947 10.05 -51.05 16.36
CA ALA A 947 10.32 -52.48 16.54
C ALA A 947 11.51 -52.74 17.49
N GLN A 948 12.54 -51.94 17.44
CA GLN A 948 13.66 -51.99 18.42
C GLN A 948 13.20 -51.65 19.85
N ILE A 949 12.28 -50.67 20.00
CA ILE A 949 11.71 -50.32 21.34
C ILE A 949 10.90 -51.53 21.85
N GLU A 950 10.05 -52.14 21.02
CA GLU A 950 9.24 -53.27 21.44
C GLU A 950 10.07 -54.49 21.79
N LEU A 951 11.15 -54.77 21.03
CA LEU A 951 12.09 -55.83 21.38
C LEU A 951 12.71 -55.62 22.76
N ARG A 952 13.23 -54.40 23.04
CA ARG A 952 13.79 -54.07 24.37
C ARG A 952 12.76 -54.16 25.51
N ARG A 953 11.47 -53.88 25.21
CA ARG A 953 10.37 -54.04 26.20
C ARG A 953 10.04 -55.50 26.48
N ALA A 954 10.13 -56.37 25.45
CA ALA A 954 9.89 -57.82 25.58
C ALA A 954 11.04 -58.57 26.29
N GLU A 955 12.24 -57.93 26.47
CA GLU A 955 13.34 -58.46 27.21
C GLU A 955 13.29 -58.12 28.73
N ARG A 956 12.52 -57.10 29.06
CA ARG A 956 12.24 -56.66 30.48
C ARG A 956 11.03 -57.37 31.05
#